data_60daf12e3049f0fe7d9b5d0d3194156d
#
_entry.id   60daf12e3049f0fe7d9b5d0d3194156d
#
_cell.length_a   1.000
_cell.length_b   1.000
_cell.length_c   1.000
_cell.angle_alpha   90.00
_cell.angle_beta   90.00
_cell.angle_gamma   90.00
#
_symmetry.space_group_name_H-M   'P 1'
#
loop_
_entity.id
_entity.type
_entity.pdbx_description
1 polymer ?
#
loop_
_entity_poly.entity_id
_entity_poly.type
_entity_poly.pdbx_seq_one_letter_code
_entity_poly.pdbx_strand_id
1 'polypeptide(L)'
;MELWQRFTHRARRAILIAHDEASQMRMHLIGTEHLLLGLIRLGEGMAAEILRSLNVDLGQLRADLRRNIDMGSEDQPSNEISFTPEAQRVLQLAYGQARELNDHHIGTEHILLGLAREGRGAAYRTLRRHNVDAVRVRTAITNLARGESEGEESTSETPTLDHFSRDLTQLAREGELDPIVGRDEELERVIQILCRRTKNNPCLIGDAGVGKTAIAEGLAQRIATNEVPKPLHGRRLVALDLASLVAGTKYRGEFEERMKRVMEEIRACKGSVIIFIDELHTIVGTGAAEGAMDASNILKPALARGELQCIGATTPDEYRKHVEKTPSLERRFQAVRVNEPTPEETLHILYGIKARYEDFHHVDLTADALSAAVDLSSRYITDRALPDKAIDLIDEAGSRVKLRRYREECEAEGFEAEFCAAVEPDNSEIFYFDENEDAIDFEQAEEEPRPEVLRHDIAEIVSTWTGVPVTQLSQEESQRLLKMEGALRGRVVGQDESISTVARRTARAGVKDPRRPIGSFMFLGPTGVGKTLLARVLADYLFGDEDAMIRIDMSEYMERFAVSRLIGAPPGYVGYEEAGQLSEAVRRRPYSVVLFDEIEKAHPEVFSILLQIMEDGRLTDAQGRVVDFRNTVIIMTSNVGARTISETTKMGFTTEHIERNAEQQRREYERMRSKVTEELKKAFSPEFLNRVDDVVVFHSLTQEQIRDIVQLEIGYLNERLGEQGIHLSITAEVEEVLAHQGFDPAMGARPLRRQIRSMLEDPLAEHILACEARAGCEVLADLDAERQVTFRFVETAMTPHPA
;
A
#
# COMPACT_ATOMS: atom_id res chain seq x y z
N MET A 1 -25.25 -5.81 -26.68
CA MET A 1 -24.47 -5.58 -25.48
C MET A 1 -23.14 -4.86 -25.70
N GLU A 2 -22.40 -5.09 -26.79
CA GLU A 2 -21.06 -4.46 -27.01
C GLU A 2 -21.06 -2.93 -27.20
N LEU A 3 -22.13 -2.32 -27.70
CA LEU A 3 -22.15 -0.87 -27.94
C LEU A 3 -22.33 -0.06 -26.65
N TRP A 4 -23.10 -0.61 -25.69
CA TRP A 4 -23.40 0.06 -24.41
C TRP A 4 -22.15 0.26 -23.54
N GLN A 5 -21.20 -0.66 -23.56
CA GLN A 5 -19.94 -0.58 -22.82
C GLN A 5 -18.99 0.53 -23.33
N ARG A 6 -19.20 1.02 -24.56
CA ARG A 6 -18.38 2.07 -25.17
C ARG A 6 -18.82 3.49 -24.84
N PHE A 7 -19.97 3.68 -24.19
CA PHE A 7 -20.40 5.01 -23.74
C PHE A 7 -19.72 5.41 -22.44
N THR A 8 -19.32 6.68 -22.33
CA THR A 8 -18.90 7.25 -21.05
C THR A 8 -20.04 7.22 -20.04
N HIS A 9 -19.70 7.27 -18.74
CA HIS A 9 -20.72 7.29 -17.67
C HIS A 9 -21.75 8.41 -17.88
N ARG A 10 -21.28 9.64 -18.18
CA ARG A 10 -22.17 10.79 -18.46
C ARG A 10 -23.06 10.56 -19.69
N ALA A 11 -22.55 9.93 -20.73
CA ALA A 11 -23.32 9.61 -21.92
C ALA A 11 -24.42 8.55 -21.64
N ARG A 12 -24.10 7.53 -20.82
CA ARG A 12 -25.10 6.54 -20.35
C ARG A 12 -26.18 7.22 -19.51
N ARG A 13 -25.82 8.09 -18.57
CA ARG A 13 -26.73 8.84 -17.73
C ARG A 13 -27.66 9.75 -18.56
N ALA A 14 -27.14 10.41 -19.59
CA ALA A 14 -27.95 11.19 -20.52
C ALA A 14 -28.99 10.34 -21.26
N ILE A 15 -28.64 9.10 -21.65
CA ILE A 15 -29.55 8.17 -22.29
C ILE A 15 -30.65 7.66 -21.33
N LEU A 16 -30.30 7.40 -20.07
CA LEU A 16 -31.26 7.03 -19.03
C LEU A 16 -32.24 8.18 -18.75
N ILE A 17 -31.74 9.41 -18.62
CA ILE A 17 -32.60 10.61 -18.48
C ILE A 17 -33.52 10.78 -19.74
N ALA A 18 -33.02 10.44 -20.93
CA ALA A 18 -33.82 10.47 -22.14
C ALA A 18 -34.95 9.42 -22.11
N HIS A 19 -34.72 8.26 -21.51
CA HIS A 19 -35.72 7.24 -21.27
C HIS A 19 -36.79 7.76 -20.29
N ASP A 20 -36.39 8.40 -19.18
CA ASP A 20 -37.32 9.01 -18.23
C ASP A 20 -38.19 10.10 -18.87
N GLU A 21 -37.61 10.99 -19.68
CA GLU A 21 -38.37 12.03 -20.41
C GLU A 21 -39.36 11.40 -21.42
N ALA A 22 -39.01 10.25 -22.08
CA ALA A 22 -39.89 9.53 -22.95
C ALA A 22 -41.07 8.90 -22.16
N SER A 23 -40.76 8.29 -21.02
CA SER A 23 -41.74 7.67 -20.11
C SER A 23 -42.73 8.71 -19.55
N GLN A 24 -42.24 9.89 -19.11
CA GLN A 24 -43.07 11.01 -18.64
C GLN A 24 -43.97 11.56 -19.75
N MET A 25 -43.55 11.43 -21.02
CA MET A 25 -44.35 11.82 -22.21
C MET A 25 -45.25 10.69 -22.71
N ARG A 26 -45.33 9.56 -21.99
CA ARG A 26 -46.11 8.34 -22.36
C ARG A 26 -45.72 7.77 -23.73
N MET A 27 -44.40 7.76 -23.99
CA MET A 27 -43.86 7.18 -25.23
C MET A 27 -43.04 5.94 -24.91
N HIS A 28 -43.22 4.84 -25.67
CA HIS A 28 -42.47 3.58 -25.49
C HIS A 28 -41.09 3.56 -26.17
N LEU A 29 -40.80 4.53 -27.05
CA LEU A 29 -39.59 4.58 -27.82
C LEU A 29 -38.86 5.91 -27.57
N ILE A 30 -37.54 5.81 -27.31
CA ILE A 30 -36.68 6.98 -27.18
C ILE A 30 -36.43 7.56 -28.58
N GLY A 31 -36.94 8.77 -28.81
CA GLY A 31 -36.68 9.54 -30.03
C GLY A 31 -35.46 10.45 -29.92
N THR A 32 -35.12 11.11 -31.01
CA THR A 32 -34.00 12.10 -31.05
C THR A 32 -34.22 13.27 -30.11
N GLU A 33 -35.49 13.67 -29.94
CA GLU A 33 -35.97 14.71 -29.01
C GLU A 33 -35.64 14.36 -27.56
N HIS A 34 -35.93 13.09 -27.18
CA HIS A 34 -35.66 12.63 -25.83
C HIS A 34 -34.15 12.57 -25.55
N LEU A 35 -33.32 12.13 -26.52
CA LEU A 35 -31.84 12.18 -26.36
C LEU A 35 -31.31 13.61 -26.15
N LEU A 36 -31.87 14.58 -26.87
CA LEU A 36 -31.50 15.97 -26.69
C LEU A 36 -31.99 16.52 -25.33
N LEU A 37 -33.19 16.17 -24.89
CA LEU A 37 -33.70 16.53 -23.57
C LEU A 37 -32.84 15.92 -22.45
N GLY A 38 -32.42 14.64 -22.62
CA GLY A 38 -31.50 13.98 -21.70
C GLY A 38 -30.16 14.71 -21.53
N LEU A 39 -29.58 15.15 -22.66
CA LEU A 39 -28.33 15.96 -22.62
C LEU A 39 -28.54 17.31 -21.94
N ILE A 40 -29.66 17.99 -22.19
CA ILE A 40 -29.99 19.30 -21.61
C ILE A 40 -30.28 19.15 -20.09
N ARG A 41 -31.02 18.10 -19.68
CA ARG A 41 -31.38 17.89 -18.27
C ARG A 41 -30.18 17.43 -17.45
N LEU A 42 -29.26 16.67 -18.05
CA LEU A 42 -28.01 16.34 -17.40
C LEU A 42 -27.22 17.61 -17.01
N GLY A 43 -27.24 18.64 -17.88
CA GLY A 43 -26.66 19.95 -17.58
C GLY A 43 -25.15 19.97 -17.42
N GLU A 44 -24.50 18.80 -17.37
CA GLU A 44 -23.09 18.55 -17.15
C GLU A 44 -22.46 17.85 -18.37
N GLY A 45 -21.12 17.95 -18.49
CA GLY A 45 -20.35 17.33 -19.55
C GLY A 45 -20.22 18.19 -20.82
N MET A 46 -19.36 17.71 -21.74
CA MET A 46 -18.87 18.47 -22.87
C MET A 46 -20.02 18.95 -23.81
N ALA A 47 -21.14 18.22 -23.93
CA ALA A 47 -22.29 18.66 -24.72
C ALA A 47 -22.93 19.95 -24.17
N ALA A 48 -23.09 20.05 -22.84
CA ALA A 48 -23.65 21.25 -22.21
C ALA A 48 -22.70 22.45 -22.32
N GLU A 49 -21.41 22.22 -22.20
CA GLU A 49 -20.36 23.25 -22.38
C GLU A 49 -20.35 23.75 -23.83
N ILE A 50 -20.43 22.86 -24.82
CA ILE A 50 -20.52 23.21 -26.24
C ILE A 50 -21.76 24.07 -26.53
N LEU A 51 -22.92 23.68 -26.00
CA LEU A 51 -24.14 24.46 -26.19
C LEU A 51 -24.06 25.87 -25.55
N ARG A 52 -23.43 25.98 -24.36
CA ARG A 52 -23.16 27.28 -23.71
C ARG A 52 -22.14 28.12 -24.51
N SER A 53 -21.06 27.50 -25.01
CA SER A 53 -20.04 28.22 -25.85
C SER A 53 -20.64 28.74 -27.15
N LEU A 54 -21.66 28.08 -27.66
CA LEU A 54 -22.43 28.55 -28.84
C LEU A 54 -23.50 29.60 -28.52
N ASN A 55 -23.51 30.14 -27.26
CA ASN A 55 -24.51 31.11 -26.77
C ASN A 55 -25.95 30.63 -26.84
N VAL A 56 -26.19 29.30 -26.59
CA VAL A 56 -27.53 28.72 -26.60
C VAL A 56 -28.05 28.63 -25.15
N ASP A 57 -29.18 29.28 -24.88
CA ASP A 57 -29.88 29.16 -23.61
C ASP A 57 -30.54 27.76 -23.54
N LEU A 58 -30.03 26.94 -22.64
CA LEU A 58 -30.52 25.56 -22.41
C LEU A 58 -32.01 25.54 -22.00
N GLY A 59 -32.48 26.56 -21.24
CA GLY A 59 -33.86 26.71 -20.83
C GLY A 59 -34.81 26.98 -21.99
N GLN A 60 -34.41 27.88 -22.90
CA GLN A 60 -35.18 28.15 -24.13
C GLN A 60 -35.16 26.97 -25.08
N LEU A 61 -34.00 26.33 -25.25
CA LEU A 61 -33.86 25.15 -26.09
C LEU A 61 -34.77 24.00 -25.60
N ARG A 62 -34.84 23.77 -24.28
CA ARG A 62 -35.75 22.78 -23.64
C ARG A 62 -37.22 23.13 -23.87
N ALA A 63 -37.58 24.40 -23.68
CA ALA A 63 -38.98 24.86 -23.85
C ALA A 63 -39.46 24.69 -25.33
N ASP A 64 -38.58 25.01 -26.30
CA ASP A 64 -38.89 24.90 -27.70
C ASP A 64 -38.99 23.44 -28.16
N LEU A 65 -38.14 22.57 -27.57
CA LEU A 65 -38.20 21.12 -27.83
C LEU A 65 -39.53 20.53 -27.33
N ARG A 66 -39.91 20.82 -26.06
CA ARG A 66 -41.17 20.32 -25.47
C ARG A 66 -42.44 20.78 -26.18
N ARG A 67 -42.41 21.98 -26.79
CA ARG A 67 -43.56 22.48 -27.59
C ARG A 67 -43.75 21.74 -28.90
N ASN A 68 -42.75 21.07 -29.42
CA ASN A 68 -42.77 20.38 -30.73
C ASN A 68 -42.92 18.86 -30.61
N ILE A 69 -43.14 18.33 -29.42
CA ILE A 69 -43.33 16.90 -29.14
C ILE A 69 -44.82 16.66 -28.88
N ASP A 70 -45.42 15.74 -29.62
CA ASP A 70 -46.78 15.29 -29.38
C ASP A 70 -46.79 14.25 -28.25
N MET A 71 -47.71 14.42 -27.27
CA MET A 71 -47.86 13.42 -26.19
C MET A 71 -48.42 12.12 -26.71
N GLY A 72 -47.81 10.97 -26.29
CA GLY A 72 -48.29 9.63 -26.64
C GLY A 72 -49.65 9.31 -26.01
N SER A 73 -50.37 8.35 -26.61
CA SER A 73 -51.70 7.96 -26.18
C SER A 73 -51.73 6.63 -25.40
N GLU A 74 -50.63 6.00 -25.08
CA GLU A 74 -50.58 4.64 -24.50
C GLU A 74 -50.34 4.68 -22.98
N ASP A 75 -51.02 3.78 -22.25
CA ASP A 75 -51.18 3.82 -20.80
C ASP A 75 -50.19 2.91 -20.01
N GLN A 76 -49.16 2.31 -20.62
CA GLN A 76 -48.20 1.46 -19.90
C GLN A 76 -46.75 1.81 -20.25
N PRO A 77 -45.91 2.21 -19.28
CA PRO A 77 -44.48 2.34 -19.50
C PRO A 77 -43.83 0.96 -19.70
N SER A 78 -42.96 0.82 -20.69
CA SER A 78 -42.14 -0.41 -20.84
C SER A 78 -40.84 -0.25 -20.09
N ASN A 79 -40.46 -1.26 -19.33
CA ASN A 79 -39.16 -1.30 -18.64
C ASN A 79 -37.94 -1.59 -19.56
N GLU A 80 -38.18 -1.73 -20.89
CA GLU A 80 -37.13 -1.98 -21.85
C GLU A 80 -36.76 -0.71 -22.61
N ILE A 81 -35.46 -0.38 -22.64
CA ILE A 81 -34.89 0.75 -23.39
C ILE A 81 -34.94 0.42 -24.89
N SER A 82 -35.90 1.00 -25.61
CA SER A 82 -36.07 0.85 -27.04
C SER A 82 -35.98 2.21 -27.75
N PHE A 83 -35.31 2.26 -28.91
CA PHE A 83 -35.03 3.49 -29.64
C PHE A 83 -35.77 3.55 -30.95
N THR A 84 -36.20 4.75 -31.37
CA THR A 84 -36.70 4.96 -32.75
C THR A 84 -35.58 4.73 -33.77
N PRO A 85 -35.91 4.42 -35.06
CA PRO A 85 -34.88 4.23 -36.09
C PRO A 85 -33.96 5.45 -36.26
N GLU A 86 -34.48 6.66 -36.03
CA GLU A 86 -33.73 7.91 -36.08
C GLU A 86 -32.77 8.00 -34.91
N ALA A 87 -33.18 7.71 -33.68
CA ALA A 87 -32.35 7.69 -32.48
C ALA A 87 -31.25 6.64 -32.58
N GLN A 88 -31.57 5.43 -33.10
CA GLN A 88 -30.52 4.43 -33.38
C GLN A 88 -29.45 4.93 -34.36
N ARG A 89 -29.88 5.64 -35.41
CA ARG A 89 -28.97 6.25 -36.38
C ARG A 89 -28.07 7.33 -35.74
N VAL A 90 -28.66 8.14 -34.84
CA VAL A 90 -27.87 9.12 -34.05
C VAL A 90 -26.77 8.43 -33.22
N LEU A 91 -27.08 7.34 -32.54
CA LEU A 91 -26.10 6.60 -31.75
C LEU A 91 -25.03 5.93 -32.64
N GLN A 92 -25.36 5.47 -33.83
CA GLN A 92 -24.40 4.97 -34.83
C GLN A 92 -23.51 6.09 -35.36
N LEU A 93 -24.09 7.28 -35.64
CA LEU A 93 -23.30 8.46 -36.03
C LEU A 93 -22.38 8.90 -34.91
N ALA A 94 -22.83 8.92 -33.66
CA ALA A 94 -21.99 9.26 -32.49
C ALA A 94 -20.79 8.31 -32.37
N TYR A 95 -20.99 7.01 -32.57
CA TYR A 95 -19.89 6.03 -32.61
C TYR A 95 -18.90 6.30 -33.76
N GLY A 96 -19.43 6.61 -34.97
CA GLY A 96 -18.57 6.98 -36.11
C GLY A 96 -17.74 8.23 -35.82
N GLN A 97 -18.34 9.23 -35.14
CA GLN A 97 -17.65 10.49 -34.81
C GLN A 97 -16.58 10.29 -33.71
N ALA A 98 -16.82 9.48 -32.69
CA ALA A 98 -15.84 9.13 -31.69
C ALA A 98 -14.58 8.51 -32.36
N ARG A 99 -14.78 7.61 -33.35
CA ARG A 99 -13.67 7.03 -34.12
C ARG A 99 -12.94 8.06 -35.02
N GLU A 100 -13.69 8.98 -35.65
CA GLU A 100 -13.07 10.05 -36.44
C GLU A 100 -12.23 11.02 -35.59
N LEU A 101 -12.63 11.25 -34.34
CA LEU A 101 -11.92 12.09 -33.37
C LEU A 101 -10.82 11.35 -32.60
N ASN A 102 -10.68 10.03 -32.84
CA ASN A 102 -9.71 9.14 -32.17
C ASN A 102 -9.98 8.91 -30.69
N ASP A 103 -11.25 9.05 -30.27
CA ASP A 103 -11.68 8.80 -28.88
C ASP A 103 -12.07 7.32 -28.68
N HIS A 104 -11.63 6.78 -27.55
CA HIS A 104 -11.91 5.37 -27.22
C HIS A 104 -13.35 5.13 -26.71
N HIS A 105 -14.02 6.18 -26.21
CA HIS A 105 -15.36 6.12 -25.64
C HIS A 105 -16.28 7.15 -26.28
N ILE A 106 -17.58 6.83 -26.31
CA ILE A 106 -18.60 7.73 -26.84
C ILE A 106 -19.07 8.66 -25.71
N GLY A 107 -18.69 9.92 -25.76
CA GLY A 107 -19.07 10.95 -24.81
C GLY A 107 -20.38 11.67 -25.17
N THR A 108 -20.82 12.60 -24.32
CA THR A 108 -22.01 13.45 -24.52
C THR A 108 -21.89 14.32 -25.77
N GLU A 109 -20.70 14.82 -26.09
CA GLU A 109 -20.33 15.61 -27.27
C GLU A 109 -20.55 14.82 -28.57
N HIS A 110 -20.25 13.53 -28.57
CA HIS A 110 -20.46 12.66 -29.73
C HIS A 110 -21.94 12.43 -30.01
N ILE A 111 -22.77 12.32 -28.95
CA ILE A 111 -24.22 12.22 -29.07
C ILE A 111 -24.79 13.53 -29.62
N LEU A 112 -24.34 14.70 -29.12
CA LEU A 112 -24.73 16.01 -29.62
C LEU A 112 -24.37 16.19 -31.10
N LEU A 113 -23.16 15.78 -31.48
CA LEU A 113 -22.70 15.85 -32.87
C LEU A 113 -23.50 14.91 -33.78
N GLY A 114 -23.86 13.71 -33.27
CA GLY A 114 -24.76 12.78 -33.95
C GLY A 114 -26.16 13.37 -34.21
N LEU A 115 -26.74 14.04 -33.18
CA LEU A 115 -28.01 14.75 -33.27
C LEU A 115 -27.98 15.91 -34.30
N ALA A 116 -26.87 16.66 -34.31
CA ALA A 116 -26.70 17.77 -35.29
C ALA A 116 -26.45 17.29 -36.72
N ARG A 117 -26.08 16.01 -36.92
CA ARG A 117 -25.74 15.42 -38.25
C ARG A 117 -26.84 14.53 -38.85
N GLU A 118 -27.79 14.08 -38.03
CA GLU A 118 -28.87 13.16 -38.45
C GLU A 118 -29.75 13.72 -39.54
N GLY A 119 -30.07 15.00 -39.49
CA GLY A 119 -30.65 15.76 -40.59
C GLY A 119 -32.18 15.78 -40.69
N ARG A 120 -32.91 14.94 -39.92
CA ARG A 120 -34.41 14.76 -40.08
C ARG A 120 -35.22 14.85 -38.78
N GLY A 121 -34.65 14.46 -37.64
CA GLY A 121 -35.32 14.37 -36.33
C GLY A 121 -35.78 15.72 -35.77
N ALA A 122 -36.65 15.67 -34.74
CA ALA A 122 -37.14 16.85 -34.01
C ALA A 122 -35.99 17.61 -33.34
N ALA A 123 -35.02 16.88 -32.79
CA ALA A 123 -33.80 17.46 -32.19
C ALA A 123 -32.98 18.27 -33.22
N TYR A 124 -32.71 17.71 -34.40
CA TYR A 124 -32.01 18.40 -35.46
C TYR A 124 -32.69 19.72 -35.88
N ARG A 125 -34.03 19.70 -36.06
CA ARG A 125 -34.77 20.90 -36.42
C ARG A 125 -34.69 21.99 -35.35
N THR A 126 -34.74 21.59 -34.09
CA THR A 126 -34.65 22.52 -32.94
C THR A 126 -33.23 23.08 -32.80
N LEU A 127 -32.22 22.25 -32.89
CA LEU A 127 -30.83 22.65 -32.85
C LEU A 127 -30.51 23.68 -33.98
N ARG A 128 -31.03 23.43 -35.19
CA ARG A 128 -30.84 24.33 -36.31
C ARG A 128 -31.55 25.67 -36.17
N ARG A 129 -32.71 25.73 -35.49
CA ARG A 129 -33.37 27.00 -35.12
C ARG A 129 -32.55 27.86 -34.17
N HIS A 130 -31.80 27.21 -33.31
CA HIS A 130 -30.87 27.88 -32.39
C HIS A 130 -29.44 28.06 -32.98
N ASN A 131 -29.31 27.95 -34.31
CA ASN A 131 -28.04 28.13 -35.02
C ASN A 131 -26.95 27.10 -34.65
N VAL A 132 -27.31 25.93 -34.15
CA VAL A 132 -26.40 24.83 -33.82
C VAL A 132 -26.40 23.84 -34.99
N ASP A 133 -25.30 23.79 -35.73
CA ASP A 133 -25.08 22.84 -36.82
C ASP A 133 -23.86 21.93 -36.53
N ALA A 134 -23.73 20.83 -37.27
CA ALA A 134 -22.69 19.84 -37.06
C ALA A 134 -21.26 20.42 -37.23
N VAL A 135 -21.08 21.46 -38.08
CA VAL A 135 -19.80 22.10 -38.28
C VAL A 135 -19.41 22.91 -37.07
N ARG A 136 -20.34 23.71 -36.54
CA ARG A 136 -20.11 24.52 -35.34
C ARG A 136 -19.86 23.67 -34.10
N VAL A 137 -20.65 22.59 -33.91
CA VAL A 137 -20.44 21.63 -32.84
C VAL A 137 -19.06 20.98 -32.94
N ARG A 138 -18.64 20.57 -34.17
CA ARG A 138 -17.30 19.98 -34.38
C ARG A 138 -16.19 20.97 -34.13
N THR A 139 -16.34 22.21 -34.58
CA THR A 139 -15.37 23.29 -34.29
C THR A 139 -15.28 23.55 -32.78
N ALA A 140 -16.43 23.61 -32.09
CA ALA A 140 -16.47 23.79 -30.64
C ALA A 140 -15.79 22.62 -29.90
N ILE A 141 -16.02 21.36 -30.32
CA ILE A 141 -15.31 20.18 -29.78
C ILE A 141 -13.80 20.36 -29.97
N THR A 142 -13.36 20.73 -31.16
CA THR A 142 -11.95 20.89 -31.49
C THR A 142 -11.32 22.04 -30.70
N ASN A 143 -12.04 23.13 -30.50
CA ASN A 143 -11.58 24.31 -29.76
C ASN A 143 -11.54 23.99 -28.24
N LEU A 144 -12.55 23.33 -27.69
CA LEU A 144 -12.56 22.87 -26.29
C LEU A 144 -11.48 21.80 -26.03
N ALA A 145 -11.25 20.89 -26.98
CA ALA A 145 -10.15 19.90 -26.90
C ALA A 145 -8.76 20.56 -27.05
N ARG A 146 -8.69 21.76 -27.65
CA ARG A 146 -7.47 22.59 -27.72
C ARG A 146 -7.37 23.62 -26.61
N GLY A 147 -8.36 23.70 -25.71
CA GLY A 147 -8.42 24.71 -24.64
C GLY A 147 -8.79 26.13 -25.16
N GLU A 148 -9.29 26.27 -26.41
CA GLU A 148 -9.76 27.52 -26.99
C GLU A 148 -11.26 27.66 -26.73
N SER A 149 -11.68 28.15 -25.55
CA SER A 149 -13.03 28.66 -25.32
C SER A 149 -13.13 30.09 -25.87
N GLU A 150 -13.77 30.28 -27.04
CA GLU A 150 -14.23 31.60 -27.49
C GLU A 150 -15.39 32.04 -26.56
N GLY A 151 -15.07 32.83 -25.51
CA GLY A 151 -16.14 33.45 -24.76
C GLY A 151 -15.79 33.84 -23.33
N GLU A 152 -14.63 34.31 -23.13
CA GLU A 152 -14.13 35.35 -22.23
C GLU A 152 -12.66 35.46 -22.58
N GLU A 153 -12.26 36.59 -23.16
CA GLU A 153 -10.85 36.96 -23.18
C GLU A 153 -10.38 36.97 -21.73
N SER A 154 -9.89 35.82 -21.26
CA SER A 154 -8.99 35.82 -20.12
C SER A 154 -7.76 36.58 -20.63
N THR A 155 -7.69 37.87 -20.26
CA THR A 155 -6.51 38.73 -20.43
C THR A 155 -5.37 38.20 -19.53
N SER A 156 -5.10 36.88 -19.55
CA SER A 156 -3.93 36.38 -18.87
C SER A 156 -2.73 36.71 -19.75
N GLU A 157 -1.77 37.42 -19.18
CA GLU A 157 -0.50 37.74 -19.82
C GLU A 157 0.35 36.48 -20.08
N THR A 158 -0.13 35.28 -19.66
CA THR A 158 0.62 34.02 -19.63
C THR A 158 -0.21 32.79 -20.03
N PRO A 159 -0.82 32.72 -21.22
CA PRO A 159 -1.74 31.62 -21.58
C PRO A 159 -1.04 30.26 -21.69
N THR A 160 0.20 30.19 -22.16
CA THR A 160 0.93 28.90 -22.23
C THR A 160 1.37 28.42 -20.85
N LEU A 161 1.80 29.31 -19.97
CA LEU A 161 2.16 28.99 -18.59
C LEU A 161 0.94 28.47 -17.85
N ASP A 162 -0.22 29.12 -17.95
CA ASP A 162 -1.45 28.73 -17.26
C ASP A 162 -1.95 27.36 -17.71
N HIS A 163 -1.70 26.96 -18.95
CA HIS A 163 -2.05 25.64 -19.46
C HIS A 163 -1.18 24.49 -18.87
N PHE A 164 0.10 24.76 -18.58
CA PHE A 164 1.05 23.74 -18.08
C PHE A 164 1.40 23.92 -16.60
N SER A 165 0.56 24.65 -15.86
CA SER A 165 0.83 24.95 -14.45
C SER A 165 -0.45 25.14 -13.65
N ARG A 166 -0.32 24.98 -12.32
CA ARG A 166 -1.40 25.20 -11.36
C ARG A 166 -1.12 26.50 -10.60
N ASP A 167 -2.03 27.48 -10.63
CA ASP A 167 -1.87 28.73 -9.90
C ASP A 167 -2.25 28.58 -8.43
N LEU A 168 -1.25 28.37 -7.58
CA LEU A 168 -1.43 28.18 -6.14
C LEU A 168 -2.00 29.43 -5.47
N THR A 169 -1.69 30.64 -5.99
CA THR A 169 -2.20 31.89 -5.41
C THR A 169 -3.68 32.10 -5.72
N GLN A 170 -4.16 31.62 -6.87
CA GLN A 170 -5.58 31.63 -7.20
C GLN A 170 -6.35 30.65 -6.33
N LEU A 171 -5.88 29.40 -6.23
CA LEU A 171 -6.47 28.39 -5.38
C LEU A 171 -6.51 28.81 -3.89
N ALA A 172 -5.47 29.53 -3.43
CA ALA A 172 -5.48 30.11 -2.09
C ALA A 172 -6.61 31.15 -1.87
N ARG A 173 -6.90 31.97 -2.91
CA ARG A 173 -8.00 32.95 -2.86
C ARG A 173 -9.37 32.29 -2.89
N GLU A 174 -9.49 31.17 -3.60
CA GLU A 174 -10.71 30.36 -3.72
C GLU A 174 -10.95 29.49 -2.46
N GLY A 175 -9.93 29.39 -1.58
CA GLY A 175 -10.02 28.60 -0.32
C GLY A 175 -9.85 27.09 -0.54
N GLU A 176 -9.35 26.68 -1.70
CA GLU A 176 -9.17 25.25 -2.06
C GLU A 176 -7.91 24.62 -1.48
N LEU A 177 -6.94 25.43 -0.97
CA LEU A 177 -5.71 24.90 -0.38
C LEU A 177 -5.89 24.53 1.08
N ASP A 178 -5.23 23.46 1.51
CA ASP A 178 -5.23 23.00 2.88
C ASP A 178 -4.55 24.01 3.83
N PRO A 179 -5.04 24.18 5.06
CA PRO A 179 -4.42 25.06 6.04
C PRO A 179 -3.05 24.49 6.45
N ILE A 180 -2.05 25.35 6.52
CA ILE A 180 -0.70 24.96 6.89
C ILE A 180 -0.46 25.21 8.37
N VAL A 181 0.01 24.20 9.05
CA VAL A 181 0.27 24.20 10.49
C VAL A 181 1.72 23.78 10.73
N GLY A 182 2.43 24.54 11.60
CA GLY A 182 3.72 24.13 12.16
C GLY A 182 4.93 24.25 11.22
N ARG A 183 4.86 25.07 10.15
CA ARG A 183 5.97 25.33 9.20
C ARG A 183 6.37 26.80 9.09
N ASP A 184 6.17 27.56 10.14
CA ASP A 184 6.41 29.00 10.14
C ASP A 184 7.88 29.36 9.94
N GLU A 185 8.82 28.63 10.54
CA GLU A 185 10.26 28.88 10.43
C GLU A 185 10.75 28.68 8.99
N GLU A 186 10.31 27.60 8.35
CA GLU A 186 10.67 27.32 6.96
C GLU A 186 10.05 28.32 6.00
N LEU A 187 8.79 28.70 6.22
CA LEU A 187 8.08 29.75 5.44
C LEU A 187 8.76 31.10 5.57
N GLU A 188 9.12 31.54 6.79
CA GLU A 188 9.86 32.78 6.98
C GLU A 188 11.21 32.73 6.27
N ARG A 189 11.90 31.59 6.33
CA ARG A 189 13.18 31.39 5.66
C ARG A 189 13.05 31.47 4.15
N VAL A 190 12.02 30.88 3.56
CA VAL A 190 11.71 30.97 2.13
C VAL A 190 11.42 32.42 1.73
N ILE A 191 10.61 33.13 2.49
CA ILE A 191 10.29 34.56 2.28
C ILE A 191 11.56 35.42 2.34
N GLN A 192 12.42 35.22 3.32
CA GLN A 192 13.69 35.92 3.46
C GLN A 192 14.59 35.70 2.22
N ILE A 193 14.67 34.47 1.71
CA ILE A 193 15.50 34.14 0.55
C ILE A 193 14.92 34.80 -0.71
N LEU A 194 13.61 34.72 -0.93
CA LEU A 194 12.93 35.33 -2.08
C LEU A 194 13.14 36.87 -2.13
N CYS A 195 13.30 37.51 -0.99
CA CYS A 195 13.55 38.97 -0.89
C CYS A 195 15.04 39.35 -1.09
N ARG A 196 15.96 38.38 -1.29
CA ARG A 196 17.39 38.68 -1.51
C ARG A 196 17.65 39.23 -2.90
N ARG A 197 18.71 40.01 -3.03
CA ARG A 197 19.20 40.50 -4.31
C ARG A 197 19.91 39.43 -5.17
N THR A 198 20.56 38.45 -4.48
CA THR A 198 21.31 37.36 -5.09
C THR A 198 21.03 36.08 -4.32
N LYS A 199 21.13 34.93 -4.96
CA LYS A 199 20.73 33.64 -4.37
C LYS A 199 19.29 33.68 -3.83
N ASN A 200 18.39 34.22 -4.65
CA ASN A 200 16.98 34.44 -4.30
C ASN A 200 16.04 33.29 -4.68
N ASN A 201 16.58 32.13 -5.00
CA ASN A 201 15.82 30.93 -5.27
C ASN A 201 15.98 29.95 -4.11
N PRO A 202 14.98 29.76 -3.23
CA PRO A 202 15.03 28.73 -2.21
C PRO A 202 14.91 27.33 -2.84
N CYS A 203 15.60 26.37 -2.27
CA CYS A 203 15.46 24.95 -2.58
C CYS A 203 15.09 24.20 -1.29
N LEU A 204 13.88 23.67 -1.24
CA LEU A 204 13.36 22.86 -0.13
C LEU A 204 13.98 21.47 -0.22
N ILE A 205 14.73 21.08 0.80
CA ILE A 205 15.45 19.79 0.84
C ILE A 205 14.92 18.99 2.02
N GLY A 206 14.36 17.83 1.75
CA GLY A 206 13.81 16.91 2.77
C GLY A 206 13.37 15.60 2.15
N ASP A 207 13.15 14.61 2.98
CA ASP A 207 12.68 13.29 2.54
C ASP A 207 11.30 13.36 1.86
N ALA A 208 10.91 12.29 1.16
CA ALA A 208 9.57 12.21 0.59
C ALA A 208 8.51 12.23 1.70
N GLY A 209 7.40 12.96 1.51
CA GLY A 209 6.30 13.02 2.47
C GLY A 209 6.48 13.97 3.66
N VAL A 210 7.58 14.75 3.77
CA VAL A 210 7.76 15.71 4.89
C VAL A 210 6.99 17.03 4.73
N GLY A 211 6.21 17.21 3.65
CA GLY A 211 5.38 18.40 3.41
C GLY A 211 6.10 19.55 2.69
N LYS A 212 7.04 19.27 1.76
CA LYS A 212 7.71 20.32 0.97
C LYS A 212 6.75 21.12 0.10
N THR A 213 5.79 20.47 -0.53
CA THR A 213 4.77 21.08 -1.38
C THR A 213 3.84 21.97 -0.55
N ALA A 214 3.46 21.53 0.67
CA ALA A 214 2.66 22.31 1.61
C ALA A 214 3.31 23.66 1.95
N ILE A 215 4.64 23.74 2.08
CA ILE A 215 5.33 25.02 2.32
C ILE A 215 5.13 26.00 1.14
N ALA A 216 5.11 25.51 -0.10
CA ALA A 216 4.81 26.35 -1.26
C ALA A 216 3.35 26.81 -1.24
N GLU A 217 2.43 25.96 -0.89
CA GLU A 217 1.00 26.27 -0.72
C GLU A 217 0.78 27.32 0.37
N GLY A 218 1.46 27.21 1.53
CA GLY A 218 1.41 28.20 2.59
C GLY A 218 1.97 29.55 2.21
N LEU A 219 3.02 29.57 1.40
CA LEU A 219 3.49 30.81 0.85
C LEU A 219 2.43 31.46 -0.07
N ALA A 220 1.73 30.66 -0.87
CA ALA A 220 0.64 31.13 -1.72
C ALA A 220 -0.51 31.74 -0.89
N GLN A 221 -0.88 31.10 0.23
CA GLN A 221 -1.89 31.61 1.17
C GLN A 221 -1.45 32.96 1.77
N ARG A 222 -0.20 33.05 2.28
CA ARG A 222 0.34 34.31 2.82
C ARG A 222 0.44 35.43 1.76
N ILE A 223 0.72 35.09 0.49
CA ILE A 223 0.69 36.05 -0.60
C ILE A 223 -0.75 36.52 -0.88
N ALA A 224 -1.72 35.61 -0.89
CA ALA A 224 -3.13 35.91 -1.11
C ALA A 224 -3.73 36.80 -0.03
N THR A 225 -3.36 36.58 1.26
CA THR A 225 -3.77 37.40 2.42
C THR A 225 -2.92 38.67 2.60
N ASN A 226 -1.87 38.87 1.79
CA ASN A 226 -0.89 39.96 1.91
C ASN A 226 -0.08 39.95 3.22
N GLU A 227 0.10 38.79 3.85
CA GLU A 227 0.94 38.60 5.05
C GLU A 227 2.41 38.35 4.71
N VAL A 228 2.90 39.00 3.66
CA VAL A 228 4.28 38.91 3.18
C VAL A 228 4.89 40.31 3.03
N PRO A 229 6.24 40.44 2.98
CA PRO A 229 6.87 41.73 2.73
C PRO A 229 6.47 42.35 1.37
N LYS A 230 6.44 43.69 1.31
CA LYS A 230 6.06 44.49 0.12
C LYS A 230 6.59 43.97 -1.23
N PRO A 231 7.85 43.48 -1.37
CA PRO A 231 8.35 42.96 -2.63
C PRO A 231 7.62 41.72 -3.18
N LEU A 232 6.88 41.01 -2.32
CA LEU A 232 6.11 39.83 -2.68
C LEU A 232 4.60 40.09 -2.81
N HIS A 233 4.13 41.31 -2.50
CA HIS A 233 2.71 41.65 -2.65
C HIS A 233 2.26 41.55 -4.11
N GLY A 234 1.12 40.92 -4.34
CA GLY A 234 0.49 40.81 -5.66
C GLY A 234 1.22 39.91 -6.64
N ARG A 235 2.22 39.15 -6.18
CA ARG A 235 2.88 38.14 -7.03
C ARG A 235 2.02 36.89 -7.14
N ARG A 236 2.16 36.20 -8.26
CA ARG A 236 1.56 34.89 -8.52
C ARG A 236 2.58 33.78 -8.20
N LEU A 237 2.17 32.79 -7.45
CA LEU A 237 2.95 31.55 -7.24
C LEU A 237 2.31 30.42 -8.04
N VAL A 238 3.07 29.87 -8.98
CA VAL A 238 2.57 28.93 -9.98
C VAL A 238 3.38 27.63 -9.91
N ALA A 239 2.73 26.50 -9.70
CA ALA A 239 3.36 25.19 -9.71
C ALA A 239 3.44 24.64 -11.13
N LEU A 240 4.67 24.46 -11.65
CA LEU A 240 4.91 23.99 -13.02
C LEU A 240 4.80 22.47 -13.07
N ASP A 241 3.90 21.97 -13.93
CA ASP A 241 3.77 20.54 -14.22
C ASP A 241 4.68 20.13 -15.38
N LEU A 242 5.81 19.51 -15.04
CA LEU A 242 6.78 19.02 -16.01
C LEU A 242 6.29 17.81 -16.78
N ALA A 243 5.45 16.98 -16.16
CA ALA A 243 4.90 15.79 -16.81
C ALA A 243 3.97 16.18 -17.96
N SER A 244 3.09 17.16 -17.74
CA SER A 244 2.20 17.71 -18.76
C SER A 244 2.95 18.39 -19.92
N LEU A 245 4.09 19.05 -19.62
CA LEU A 245 4.94 19.65 -20.68
C LEU A 245 5.55 18.60 -21.62
N VAL A 246 5.85 17.41 -21.11
CA VAL A 246 6.42 16.28 -21.88
C VAL A 246 5.32 15.46 -22.55
N ALA A 247 4.14 15.37 -21.95
CA ALA A 247 3.04 14.56 -22.46
C ALA A 247 2.65 14.96 -23.89
N GLY A 248 2.46 13.97 -24.76
CA GLY A 248 2.04 14.16 -26.15
C GLY A 248 3.11 14.68 -27.09
N THR A 249 4.36 14.93 -26.64
CA THR A 249 5.47 15.33 -27.55
C THR A 249 6.08 14.08 -28.19
N LYS A 250 5.97 13.96 -29.52
CA LYS A 250 6.61 12.88 -30.30
C LYS A 250 8.09 13.16 -30.59
N TYR A 251 8.49 14.40 -30.58
CA TYR A 251 9.84 14.84 -30.94
C TYR A 251 10.41 15.80 -29.88
N ARG A 252 11.71 15.67 -29.61
CA ARG A 252 12.47 16.54 -28.70
C ARG A 252 12.25 18.04 -28.93
N GLY A 253 12.12 18.46 -30.19
CA GLY A 253 11.94 19.87 -30.57
C GLY A 253 10.61 20.47 -30.06
N GLU A 254 9.54 19.69 -29.95
CA GLU A 254 8.23 20.16 -29.47
C GLU A 254 8.26 20.54 -28.00
N PHE A 255 8.91 19.72 -27.17
CA PHE A 255 9.10 20.05 -25.75
C PHE A 255 9.97 21.29 -25.54
N GLU A 256 11.10 21.39 -26.31
CA GLU A 256 11.97 22.56 -26.24
C GLU A 256 11.23 23.84 -26.67
N GLU A 257 10.34 23.76 -27.63
CA GLU A 257 9.53 24.90 -28.10
C GLU A 257 8.48 25.32 -27.05
N ARG A 258 7.75 24.37 -26.46
CA ARG A 258 6.80 24.64 -25.37
C ARG A 258 7.51 25.31 -24.19
N MET A 259 8.62 24.74 -23.71
CA MET A 259 9.40 25.28 -22.60
C MET A 259 9.95 26.71 -22.95
N LYS A 260 10.38 26.96 -24.19
CA LYS A 260 10.80 28.30 -24.59
C LYS A 260 9.66 29.31 -24.52
N ARG A 261 8.46 28.97 -24.99
CA ARG A 261 7.27 29.85 -24.92
C ARG A 261 6.92 30.17 -23.47
N VAL A 262 6.87 29.15 -22.59
CA VAL A 262 6.65 29.35 -21.14
C VAL A 262 7.69 30.32 -20.56
N MET A 263 8.96 30.16 -20.93
CA MET A 263 10.04 31.06 -20.46
C MET A 263 9.94 32.47 -21.02
N GLU A 264 9.44 32.66 -22.24
CA GLU A 264 9.20 33.97 -22.83
C GLU A 264 8.05 34.71 -22.12
N GLU A 265 6.95 34.01 -21.80
CA GLU A 265 5.83 34.54 -21.04
C GLU A 265 6.27 34.97 -19.63
N ILE A 266 7.04 34.12 -18.91
CA ILE A 266 7.55 34.46 -17.56
C ILE A 266 8.45 35.70 -17.63
N ARG A 267 9.28 35.85 -18.65
CA ARG A 267 10.12 37.04 -18.82
C ARG A 267 9.31 38.28 -19.09
N ALA A 268 8.22 38.17 -19.88
CA ALA A 268 7.32 39.28 -20.16
C ALA A 268 6.65 39.83 -18.90
N CYS A 269 6.37 39.00 -17.93
CA CYS A 269 5.77 39.33 -16.62
C CYS A 269 6.73 40.06 -15.65
N LYS A 270 7.98 40.35 -16.04
CA LYS A 270 8.96 41.16 -15.28
C LYS A 270 9.07 40.80 -13.78
N GLY A 271 8.97 39.55 -13.43
CA GLY A 271 9.13 39.06 -12.04
C GLY A 271 7.87 39.12 -11.18
N SER A 272 6.68 39.30 -11.76
CA SER A 272 5.41 39.16 -11.05
C SER A 272 5.03 37.70 -10.74
N VAL A 273 5.70 36.74 -11.43
CA VAL A 273 5.46 35.31 -11.30
C VAL A 273 6.63 34.64 -10.57
N ILE A 274 6.32 33.82 -9.58
CA ILE A 274 7.26 32.90 -8.90
C ILE A 274 6.86 31.49 -9.30
N ILE A 275 7.83 30.67 -9.74
CA ILE A 275 7.57 29.30 -10.16
C ILE A 275 7.92 28.36 -9.03
N PHE A 276 7.03 27.45 -8.69
CA PHE A 276 7.32 26.28 -7.87
C PHE A 276 7.61 25.07 -8.77
N ILE A 277 8.74 24.43 -8.54
CA ILE A 277 9.17 23.23 -9.27
C ILE A 277 9.34 22.11 -8.26
N ASP A 278 8.39 21.19 -8.25
CA ASP A 278 8.57 19.96 -7.50
C ASP A 278 9.53 19.03 -8.23
N GLU A 279 10.23 18.19 -7.49
CA GLU A 279 11.26 17.29 -8.03
C GLU A 279 12.28 18.02 -8.94
N LEU A 280 12.87 19.09 -8.44
CA LEU A 280 13.83 19.94 -9.20
C LEU A 280 14.93 19.10 -9.92
N HIS A 281 15.25 17.93 -9.40
CA HIS A 281 16.25 17.02 -9.96
C HIS A 281 15.85 16.47 -11.34
N THR A 282 14.55 16.35 -11.65
CA THR A 282 14.06 15.88 -12.95
C THR A 282 14.48 16.80 -14.08
N ILE A 283 14.59 18.11 -13.81
CA ILE A 283 15.05 19.10 -14.77
C ILE A 283 16.57 19.03 -14.97
N VAL A 284 17.33 18.67 -13.93
CA VAL A 284 18.78 18.79 -13.90
C VAL A 284 19.48 17.48 -14.29
N GLY A 285 18.84 16.33 -14.04
CA GLY A 285 19.45 15.01 -14.08
C GLY A 285 19.29 14.20 -15.39
N THR A 286 18.43 14.62 -16.30
CA THR A 286 18.05 13.81 -17.49
C THR A 286 19.10 13.75 -18.62
N GLY A 287 20.29 14.33 -18.45
CA GLY A 287 21.33 14.39 -19.48
C GLY A 287 22.23 13.15 -19.68
N ALA A 288 22.04 12.06 -18.93
CA ALA A 288 22.96 10.91 -18.96
C ALA A 288 22.49 9.72 -19.83
N ALA A 289 21.23 9.64 -20.24
CA ALA A 289 20.75 8.62 -21.16
C ALA A 289 20.65 9.17 -22.59
N GLU A 290 21.17 8.46 -23.59
CA GLU A 290 21.04 8.78 -25.00
C GLU A 290 19.56 8.89 -25.35
N GLY A 291 19.07 10.15 -25.51
CA GLY A 291 17.67 10.44 -25.85
C GLY A 291 16.84 11.15 -24.77
N ALA A 292 17.36 11.37 -23.57
CA ALA A 292 16.65 12.09 -22.52
C ALA A 292 16.53 13.59 -22.81
N MET A 293 15.36 14.18 -22.55
CA MET A 293 15.06 15.60 -22.79
C MET A 293 15.77 16.48 -21.75
N ASP A 294 16.68 17.36 -22.20
CA ASP A 294 17.48 18.20 -21.31
C ASP A 294 16.86 19.61 -21.14
N ALA A 295 15.85 19.71 -20.24
CA ALA A 295 15.25 20.98 -19.87
C ALA A 295 16.25 21.95 -19.19
N SER A 296 17.33 21.40 -18.64
CA SER A 296 18.32 22.17 -17.90
C SER A 296 19.05 23.17 -18.77
N ASN A 297 19.24 22.90 -20.06
CA ASN A 297 19.89 23.81 -20.99
C ASN A 297 19.07 25.08 -21.29
N ILE A 298 17.73 25.01 -21.12
CA ILE A 298 16.83 26.14 -21.31
C ILE A 298 16.70 26.95 -20.02
N LEU A 299 16.58 26.28 -18.87
CA LEU A 299 16.40 26.93 -17.57
C LEU A 299 17.69 27.51 -16.97
N LYS A 300 18.83 26.81 -17.10
CA LYS A 300 20.13 27.28 -16.60
C LYS A 300 20.50 28.72 -17.01
N PRO A 301 20.35 29.15 -18.26
CA PRO A 301 20.64 30.54 -18.65
C PRO A 301 19.70 31.56 -17.99
N ALA A 302 18.42 31.27 -17.87
CA ALA A 302 17.43 32.14 -17.26
C ALA A 302 17.66 32.31 -15.75
N LEU A 303 17.88 31.17 -15.05
CA LEU A 303 18.29 31.18 -13.66
C LEU A 303 19.63 31.91 -13.45
N ALA A 304 20.60 31.71 -14.34
CA ALA A 304 21.90 32.35 -14.26
C ALA A 304 21.82 33.87 -14.41
N ARG A 305 20.93 34.40 -15.24
CA ARG A 305 20.71 35.84 -15.44
C ARG A 305 19.81 36.50 -14.41
N GLY A 306 19.13 35.69 -13.55
CA GLY A 306 18.16 36.19 -12.58
C GLY A 306 16.82 36.62 -13.20
N GLU A 307 16.53 36.15 -14.40
CA GLU A 307 15.30 36.44 -15.14
C GLU A 307 14.11 35.61 -14.62
N LEU A 308 14.42 34.53 -13.89
CA LEU A 308 13.48 33.62 -13.31
C LEU A 308 13.66 33.58 -11.79
N GLN A 309 12.57 33.73 -11.04
CA GLN A 309 12.52 33.45 -9.60
C GLN A 309 11.75 32.15 -9.37
N CYS A 310 12.40 31.18 -8.74
CA CYS A 310 11.78 29.87 -8.52
C CYS A 310 12.04 29.32 -7.13
N ILE A 311 11.14 28.49 -6.67
CA ILE A 311 11.24 27.65 -5.48
C ILE A 311 11.39 26.21 -5.99
N GLY A 312 12.46 25.53 -5.62
CA GLY A 312 12.63 24.10 -5.96
C GLY A 312 12.35 23.23 -4.76
N ALA A 313 11.85 22.01 -4.97
CA ALA A 313 11.76 20.99 -3.96
C ALA A 313 12.49 19.73 -4.44
N THR A 314 13.22 19.04 -3.55
CA THR A 314 13.97 17.82 -3.88
C THR A 314 14.36 17.05 -2.63
N THR A 315 14.84 15.81 -2.81
CA THR A 315 15.41 15.01 -1.71
C THR A 315 16.87 15.37 -1.44
N PRO A 316 17.41 15.07 -0.23
CA PRO A 316 18.81 15.35 0.10
C PRO A 316 19.81 14.69 -0.85
N ASP A 317 19.54 13.46 -1.27
CA ASP A 317 20.42 12.70 -2.15
C ASP A 317 20.43 13.25 -3.58
N GLU A 318 19.26 13.58 -4.11
CA GLU A 318 19.13 14.19 -5.44
C GLU A 318 19.74 15.60 -5.48
N TYR A 319 19.59 16.39 -4.40
CA TYR A 319 20.23 17.69 -4.28
C TYR A 319 21.77 17.59 -4.39
N ARG A 320 22.38 16.64 -3.66
CA ARG A 320 23.83 16.38 -3.73
C ARG A 320 24.28 15.92 -5.11
N LYS A 321 23.49 15.01 -5.74
CA LYS A 321 23.84 14.45 -7.05
C LYS A 321 23.74 15.47 -8.19
N HIS A 322 22.72 16.31 -8.18
CA HIS A 322 22.33 17.11 -9.34
C HIS A 322 22.55 18.61 -9.16
N VAL A 323 22.31 19.18 -7.99
CA VAL A 323 22.41 20.63 -7.74
C VAL A 323 23.81 21.03 -7.26
N GLU A 324 24.34 20.39 -6.22
CA GLU A 324 25.67 20.71 -5.67
C GLU A 324 26.80 20.45 -6.68
N LYS A 325 26.69 19.40 -7.50
CA LYS A 325 27.70 19.11 -8.53
C LYS A 325 27.68 20.09 -9.72
N THR A 326 26.65 20.94 -9.81
CA THR A 326 26.51 21.90 -10.89
C THR A 326 26.76 23.32 -10.37
N PRO A 327 27.99 23.89 -10.51
CA PRO A 327 28.37 25.18 -9.91
C PRO A 327 27.49 26.36 -10.33
N SER A 328 26.88 26.30 -11.52
CA SER A 328 25.97 27.34 -12.04
C SER A 328 24.64 27.38 -11.27
N LEU A 329 24.15 26.24 -10.76
CA LEU A 329 22.94 26.13 -9.96
C LEU A 329 23.20 26.37 -8.48
N GLU A 330 24.26 25.80 -7.94
CA GLU A 330 24.66 25.97 -6.53
C GLU A 330 24.78 27.44 -6.13
N ARG A 331 25.28 28.28 -7.04
CA ARG A 331 25.41 29.75 -6.82
C ARG A 331 24.06 30.49 -6.84
N ARG A 332 22.98 29.87 -7.26
CA ARG A 332 21.66 30.49 -7.45
C ARG A 332 20.62 29.99 -6.47
N PHE A 333 20.71 28.72 -6.10
CA PHE A 333 19.82 28.12 -5.12
C PHE A 333 20.37 28.27 -3.70
N GLN A 334 19.48 28.52 -2.75
CA GLN A 334 19.77 28.49 -1.31
C GLN A 334 19.00 27.36 -0.67
N ALA A 335 19.71 26.39 -0.10
CA ALA A 335 19.12 25.27 0.60
C ALA A 335 18.30 25.70 1.83
N VAL A 336 17.10 25.17 1.94
CA VAL A 336 16.23 25.23 3.12
C VAL A 336 15.92 23.78 3.50
N ARG A 337 16.37 23.35 4.65
CA ARG A 337 16.11 21.99 5.14
C ARG A 337 14.71 21.92 5.72
N VAL A 338 13.97 20.90 5.30
CA VAL A 338 12.63 20.55 5.78
C VAL A 338 12.78 19.21 6.49
N ASN A 339 12.74 19.23 7.80
CA ASN A 339 12.86 18.03 8.61
C ASN A 339 11.50 17.35 8.76
N GLU A 340 11.51 16.05 9.06
CA GLU A 340 10.31 15.32 9.48
C GLU A 340 9.75 15.98 10.75
N PRO A 341 8.43 16.29 10.81
CA PRO A 341 7.80 16.86 11.99
C PRO A 341 7.77 15.83 13.14
N THR A 342 7.79 16.34 14.35
CA THR A 342 7.60 15.50 15.54
C THR A 342 6.18 14.91 15.58
N PRO A 343 5.93 13.82 16.33
CA PRO A 343 4.58 13.29 16.51
C PRO A 343 3.58 14.32 17.03
N GLU A 344 4.00 15.22 17.94
CA GLU A 344 3.16 16.30 18.48
C GLU A 344 2.81 17.33 17.41
N GLU A 345 3.77 17.79 16.62
CA GLU A 345 3.53 18.69 15.48
C GLU A 345 2.65 18.04 14.43
N THR A 346 2.85 16.75 14.15
CA THR A 346 2.02 15.98 13.21
C THR A 346 0.57 15.91 13.68
N LEU A 347 0.34 15.69 14.97
CA LEU A 347 -1.00 15.68 15.52
C LEU A 347 -1.69 17.05 15.35
N HIS A 348 -0.96 18.15 15.53
CA HIS A 348 -1.48 19.49 15.26
C HIS A 348 -1.82 19.71 13.77
N ILE A 349 -0.99 19.17 12.87
CA ILE A 349 -1.27 19.19 11.42
C ILE A 349 -2.56 18.45 11.12
N LEU A 350 -2.73 17.22 11.65
CA LEU A 350 -3.95 16.43 11.45
C LEU A 350 -5.20 17.15 11.96
N TYR A 351 -5.13 17.82 13.12
CA TYR A 351 -6.25 18.64 13.62
C TYR A 351 -6.58 19.81 12.69
N GLY A 352 -5.58 20.39 12.03
CA GLY A 352 -5.78 21.47 11.08
C GLY A 352 -6.50 21.05 9.80
N ILE A 353 -6.21 19.84 9.29
CA ILE A 353 -6.81 19.33 8.06
C ILE A 353 -8.06 18.48 8.28
N LYS A 354 -8.35 18.10 9.54
CA LYS A 354 -9.44 17.23 9.97
C LYS A 354 -10.76 17.53 9.27
N ALA A 355 -11.22 18.78 9.34
CA ALA A 355 -12.54 19.19 8.85
C ALA A 355 -12.71 18.89 7.35
N ARG A 356 -11.65 19.02 6.54
CA ARG A 356 -11.71 18.73 5.09
C ARG A 356 -11.87 17.26 4.80
N TYR A 357 -11.16 16.39 5.54
CA TYR A 357 -11.29 14.93 5.39
C TYR A 357 -12.65 14.45 5.89
N GLU A 358 -13.18 15.05 6.98
CA GLU A 358 -14.53 14.78 7.47
C GLU A 358 -15.60 15.13 6.44
N ASP A 359 -15.47 16.31 5.80
CA ASP A 359 -16.42 16.75 4.77
C ASP A 359 -16.31 15.94 3.47
N PHE A 360 -15.09 15.52 3.08
CA PHE A 360 -14.88 14.72 1.87
C PHE A 360 -15.43 13.29 1.99
N HIS A 361 -15.17 12.64 3.12
CA HIS A 361 -15.61 11.26 3.35
C HIS A 361 -17.00 11.16 3.99
N HIS A 362 -17.58 12.29 4.47
CA HIS A 362 -18.81 12.33 5.27
C HIS A 362 -18.74 11.46 6.53
N VAL A 363 -17.62 11.53 7.26
CA VAL A 363 -17.31 10.81 8.50
C VAL A 363 -16.83 11.78 9.57
N ASP A 364 -16.90 11.38 10.84
CA ASP A 364 -16.32 12.13 11.96
C ASP A 364 -15.03 11.44 12.42
N LEU A 365 -13.90 12.14 12.42
CA LEU A 365 -12.61 11.66 12.90
C LEU A 365 -12.50 11.90 14.42
N THR A 366 -12.44 10.83 15.20
CA THR A 366 -12.27 10.96 16.67
C THR A 366 -10.85 11.41 17.04
N ALA A 367 -10.70 12.08 18.18
CA ALA A 367 -9.37 12.47 18.69
C ALA A 367 -8.45 11.26 18.92
N ASP A 368 -9.04 10.13 19.35
CA ASP A 368 -8.32 8.87 19.54
C ASP A 368 -7.84 8.26 18.21
N ALA A 369 -8.61 8.40 17.12
CA ALA A 369 -8.21 7.96 15.79
C ALA A 369 -7.04 8.80 15.26
N LEU A 370 -7.07 10.13 15.41
CA LEU A 370 -5.96 11.01 15.01
C LEU A 370 -4.68 10.71 15.79
N SER A 371 -4.77 10.53 17.10
CA SER A 371 -3.64 10.11 17.93
C SER A 371 -3.10 8.75 17.51
N ALA A 372 -4.00 7.79 17.24
CA ALA A 372 -3.62 6.47 16.75
C ALA A 372 -2.94 6.52 15.39
N ALA A 373 -3.40 7.36 14.45
CA ALA A 373 -2.78 7.51 13.15
C ALA A 373 -1.31 7.97 13.27
N VAL A 374 -1.03 8.93 14.17
CA VAL A 374 0.35 9.39 14.43
C VAL A 374 1.18 8.32 15.13
N ASP A 375 0.67 7.75 16.23
CA ASP A 375 1.42 6.78 17.03
C ASP A 375 1.73 5.50 16.26
N LEU A 376 0.69 4.92 15.60
CA LEU A 376 0.84 3.67 14.88
C LEU A 376 1.67 3.85 13.60
N SER A 377 1.48 4.95 12.85
CA SER A 377 2.32 5.21 11.67
C SER A 377 3.78 5.43 12.05
N SER A 378 4.04 6.17 13.12
CA SER A 378 5.41 6.42 13.61
C SER A 378 6.10 5.13 14.05
N ARG A 379 5.35 4.20 14.67
CA ARG A 379 5.87 2.95 15.22
C ARG A 379 6.01 1.85 14.16
N TYR A 380 5.03 1.72 13.24
CA TYR A 380 4.90 0.56 12.35
C TYR A 380 5.25 0.86 10.90
N ILE A 381 5.18 2.11 10.43
CA ILE A 381 5.49 2.50 9.06
C ILE A 381 6.81 3.25 9.04
N THR A 382 7.89 2.56 8.65
CA THR A 382 9.27 3.10 8.70
C THR A 382 9.79 3.56 7.34
N ASP A 383 9.12 3.21 6.25
CA ASP A 383 9.52 3.50 4.87
C ASP A 383 9.06 4.88 4.37
N ARG A 384 8.16 5.54 5.10
CA ARG A 384 7.61 6.87 4.80
C ARG A 384 7.80 7.83 5.98
N ALA A 385 7.85 9.13 5.67
CA ALA A 385 7.98 10.17 6.68
C ALA A 385 6.62 10.72 7.16
N LEU A 386 6.59 11.28 8.37
CA LEU A 386 5.50 12.12 8.83
C LEU A 386 5.55 13.48 8.09
N PRO A 387 4.39 14.15 7.85
CA PRO A 387 3.04 13.77 8.23
C PRO A 387 2.32 12.85 7.23
N ASP A 388 2.89 12.63 6.04
CA ASP A 388 2.28 11.96 4.88
C ASP A 388 1.67 10.59 5.25
N LYS A 389 2.45 9.72 5.90
CA LYS A 389 1.96 8.39 6.34
C LYS A 389 0.78 8.44 7.32
N ALA A 390 0.68 9.49 8.14
CA ALA A 390 -0.44 9.65 9.06
C ALA A 390 -1.68 10.23 8.36
N ILE A 391 -1.48 11.09 7.36
CA ILE A 391 -2.53 11.61 6.49
C ILE A 391 -3.14 10.50 5.65
N ASP A 392 -2.32 9.68 5.01
CA ASP A 392 -2.77 8.52 4.22
C ASP A 392 -3.63 7.56 5.06
N LEU A 393 -3.26 7.34 6.35
CA LEU A 393 -4.03 6.49 7.24
C LEU A 393 -5.42 7.04 7.54
N ILE A 394 -5.57 8.34 7.78
CA ILE A 394 -6.89 8.93 8.05
C ILE A 394 -7.75 8.98 6.78
N ASP A 395 -7.14 9.18 5.62
CA ASP A 395 -7.81 9.17 4.32
C ASP A 395 -8.38 7.78 4.00
N GLU A 396 -7.55 6.74 4.11
CA GLU A 396 -8.00 5.36 3.90
C GLU A 396 -9.01 4.90 4.95
N ALA A 397 -8.87 5.35 6.21
CA ALA A 397 -9.84 5.03 7.26
C ALA A 397 -11.21 5.66 7.00
N GLY A 398 -11.24 6.92 6.57
CA GLY A 398 -12.48 7.60 6.17
C GLY A 398 -13.18 6.86 5.04
N SER A 399 -12.43 6.51 3.99
CA SER A 399 -12.93 5.74 2.85
C SER A 399 -13.50 4.37 3.27
N ARG A 400 -12.76 3.64 4.13
CA ARG A 400 -13.17 2.30 4.60
C ARG A 400 -14.45 2.34 5.45
N VAL A 401 -14.57 3.32 6.36
CA VAL A 401 -15.75 3.49 7.21
C VAL A 401 -16.97 3.85 6.36
N LYS A 402 -16.82 4.73 5.35
CA LYS A 402 -17.85 5.05 4.37
C LYS A 402 -18.33 3.80 3.61
N LEU A 403 -17.41 2.95 3.12
CA LEU A 403 -17.72 1.71 2.41
C LEU A 403 -18.40 0.67 3.31
N ARG A 404 -18.01 0.59 4.59
CA ARG A 404 -18.64 -0.32 5.57
C ARG A 404 -20.10 0.07 5.78
N ARG A 405 -20.37 1.36 6.01
CA ARG A 405 -21.72 1.88 6.16
C ARG A 405 -22.58 1.57 4.91
N TYR A 406 -22.05 1.85 3.73
CA TYR A 406 -22.74 1.53 2.49
C TYR A 406 -23.13 0.05 2.36
N ARG A 407 -22.24 -0.87 2.78
CA ARG A 407 -22.55 -2.31 2.79
C ARG A 407 -23.64 -2.65 3.81
N GLU A 408 -23.59 -2.08 5.01
CA GLU A 408 -24.61 -2.27 6.06
C GLU A 408 -25.98 -1.74 5.61
N GLU A 409 -26.03 -0.63 4.90
CA GLU A 409 -27.24 -0.07 4.30
C GLU A 409 -27.79 -0.99 3.20
N CYS A 410 -26.96 -1.50 2.28
CA CYS A 410 -27.36 -2.47 1.25
C CYS A 410 -27.87 -3.79 1.85
N GLU A 411 -27.25 -4.30 2.90
CA GLU A 411 -27.69 -5.52 3.60
C GLU A 411 -29.03 -5.29 4.33
N ALA A 412 -29.25 -4.10 4.90
CA ALA A 412 -30.51 -3.72 5.55
C ALA A 412 -31.67 -3.59 4.55
N GLU A 413 -31.40 -3.18 3.30
CA GLU A 413 -32.35 -3.06 2.21
C GLU A 413 -32.61 -4.40 1.45
N GLY A 414 -31.95 -5.49 1.83
CA GLY A 414 -32.18 -6.84 1.29
C GLY A 414 -31.57 -7.09 -0.10
N PHE A 415 -30.54 -6.32 -0.50
CA PHE A 415 -29.75 -6.61 -1.70
C PHE A 415 -28.78 -7.76 -1.43
N GLU A 416 -28.81 -8.82 -2.26
CA GLU A 416 -27.91 -9.96 -2.13
C GLU A 416 -26.43 -9.55 -2.31
N ALA A 417 -25.56 -10.03 -1.44
CA ALA A 417 -24.14 -9.69 -1.34
C ALA A 417 -23.31 -9.93 -2.64
N GLU A 418 -23.81 -10.71 -3.60
CA GLU A 418 -23.12 -10.94 -4.89
C GLU A 418 -23.07 -9.69 -5.79
N PHE A 419 -23.96 -8.71 -5.60
CA PHE A 419 -23.97 -7.48 -6.41
C PHE A 419 -22.97 -6.44 -5.86
N CYS A 420 -22.71 -6.47 -4.57
CA CYS A 420 -21.76 -5.54 -3.92
C CYS A 420 -20.28 -5.90 -4.16
N ALA A 421 -19.96 -7.15 -4.51
CA ALA A 421 -18.58 -7.60 -4.76
C ALA A 421 -18.05 -7.28 -6.16
N ALA A 422 -18.90 -6.84 -7.09
CA ALA A 422 -18.56 -6.56 -8.48
C ALA A 422 -18.24 -5.08 -8.78
N VAL A 423 -18.26 -4.21 -7.77
CA VAL A 423 -17.92 -2.79 -7.93
C VAL A 423 -16.47 -2.58 -7.52
N GLU A 424 -15.56 -2.56 -8.51
CA GLU A 424 -14.22 -1.99 -8.31
C GLU A 424 -14.37 -0.52 -7.83
N PRO A 425 -13.53 -0.04 -6.91
CA PRO A 425 -13.64 1.30 -6.36
C PRO A 425 -13.20 2.34 -7.39
N ASP A 426 -14.12 2.72 -8.27
CA ASP A 426 -13.97 3.92 -9.07
C ASP A 426 -14.85 5.02 -8.43
N ASN A 427 -14.23 6.14 -8.06
CA ASN A 427 -14.82 7.28 -7.37
C ASN A 427 -15.94 7.92 -8.18
N SER A 428 -17.14 7.37 -8.13
CA SER A 428 -18.33 8.04 -8.65
C SER A 428 -19.58 7.62 -7.86
N GLU A 429 -20.15 8.58 -7.16
CA GLU A 429 -21.39 8.51 -6.40
C GLU A 429 -22.52 7.84 -7.21
N ILE A 430 -23.01 6.68 -6.73
CA ILE A 430 -24.20 6.05 -7.27
C ILE A 430 -25.36 6.40 -6.34
N PHE A 431 -26.13 7.41 -6.71
CA PHE A 431 -27.43 7.67 -6.09
C PHE A 431 -28.49 6.90 -6.85
N TYR A 432 -29.14 5.95 -6.18
CA TYR A 432 -30.44 5.40 -6.61
C TYR A 432 -31.56 6.26 -6.01
N PHE A 433 -32.43 6.81 -6.84
CA PHE A 433 -33.67 7.45 -6.39
C PHE A 433 -34.81 6.44 -6.54
N ASP A 434 -35.50 6.16 -5.45
CA ASP A 434 -36.78 5.45 -5.44
C ASP A 434 -37.91 6.43 -5.81
N GLU A 435 -38.80 6.04 -6.73
CA GLU A 435 -39.85 6.91 -7.31
C GLU A 435 -41.12 7.01 -6.47
N ASN A 436 -41.11 6.81 -5.18
CA ASN A 436 -42.30 6.94 -4.32
C ASN A 436 -42.01 7.71 -3.05
N GLU A 437 -41.67 9.00 -3.16
CA GLU A 437 -41.89 9.90 -2.04
C GLU A 437 -42.46 11.24 -2.52
N ASP A 438 -43.66 11.52 -1.99
CA ASP A 438 -44.33 12.80 -2.05
C ASP A 438 -43.41 13.92 -1.59
N ALA A 439 -43.59 15.09 -2.21
CA ALA A 439 -42.86 16.31 -1.92
C ALA A 439 -42.68 16.53 -0.41
N ILE A 440 -41.48 16.17 0.10
CA ILE A 440 -41.08 16.50 1.46
C ILE A 440 -40.51 17.91 1.45
N ASP A 441 -41.08 18.77 2.27
CA ASP A 441 -40.61 20.11 2.58
C ASP A 441 -39.14 20.09 3.00
N PHE A 442 -38.28 20.79 2.27
CA PHE A 442 -36.83 20.89 2.43
C PHE A 442 -36.37 21.66 3.68
N GLU A 443 -37.18 21.74 4.75
CA GLU A 443 -36.80 22.53 5.94
C GLU A 443 -36.46 21.76 7.22
N GLN A 444 -36.48 20.41 7.24
CA GLN A 444 -35.99 19.61 8.40
C GLN A 444 -35.51 18.22 7.96
N ALA A 445 -34.46 18.12 7.17
CA ALA A 445 -33.69 16.92 7.17
C ALA A 445 -32.83 16.93 8.44
N GLU A 446 -33.16 16.14 9.45
CA GLU A 446 -32.24 15.81 10.53
C GLU A 446 -31.01 15.20 9.86
N GLU A 447 -29.85 15.86 9.93
CA GLU A 447 -28.58 15.32 9.43
C GLU A 447 -28.38 13.98 10.10
N GLU A 448 -28.41 12.89 9.33
CA GLU A 448 -28.08 11.57 9.87
C GLU A 448 -26.69 11.63 10.50
N PRO A 449 -26.50 11.03 11.69
CA PRO A 449 -25.22 11.09 12.37
C PRO A 449 -24.13 10.50 11.48
N ARG A 450 -23.08 11.30 11.21
CA ARG A 450 -21.91 10.85 10.44
C ARG A 450 -21.27 9.66 11.15
N PRO A 451 -20.84 8.62 10.43
CA PRO A 451 -20.15 7.50 11.06
C PRO A 451 -18.80 7.96 11.62
N GLU A 452 -18.45 7.46 12.81
CA GLU A 452 -17.19 7.80 13.47
C GLU A 452 -16.07 6.87 13.04
N VAL A 453 -14.91 7.45 12.72
CA VAL A 453 -13.65 6.72 12.56
C VAL A 453 -13.01 6.54 13.94
N LEU A 454 -12.80 5.32 14.34
CA LEU A 454 -12.28 4.93 15.64
C LEU A 454 -10.82 4.45 15.55
N ARG A 455 -10.17 4.34 16.71
CA ARG A 455 -8.81 3.81 16.83
C ARG A 455 -8.61 2.44 16.16
N HIS A 456 -9.61 1.56 16.23
CA HIS A 456 -9.50 0.22 15.64
C HIS A 456 -9.49 0.24 14.11
N ASP A 457 -10.18 1.18 13.47
CA ASP A 457 -10.18 1.31 12.01
C ASP A 457 -8.77 1.65 11.50
N ILE A 458 -8.10 2.60 12.18
CA ILE A 458 -6.69 2.92 11.91
C ILE A 458 -5.78 1.70 12.15
N ALA A 459 -5.99 0.98 13.24
CA ALA A 459 -5.16 -0.19 13.57
C ALA A 459 -5.31 -1.33 12.53
N GLU A 460 -6.52 -1.53 11.98
CA GLU A 460 -6.75 -2.50 10.92
C GLU A 460 -6.02 -2.14 9.61
N ILE A 461 -6.00 -0.86 9.23
CA ILE A 461 -5.28 -0.41 8.03
C ILE A 461 -3.78 -0.62 8.22
N VAL A 462 -3.24 -0.20 9.37
CA VAL A 462 -1.83 -0.43 9.68
C VAL A 462 -1.50 -1.92 9.65
N SER A 463 -2.40 -2.78 10.16
CA SER A 463 -2.25 -4.23 10.08
C SER A 463 -2.23 -4.74 8.63
N THR A 464 -3.10 -4.21 7.77
CA THR A 464 -3.15 -4.56 6.34
C THR A 464 -1.87 -4.14 5.61
N TRP A 465 -1.37 -2.94 5.87
CA TRP A 465 -0.16 -2.41 5.21
C TRP A 465 1.13 -3.10 5.67
N THR A 466 1.22 -3.38 6.97
CA THR A 466 2.46 -3.89 7.58
C THR A 466 2.49 -5.41 7.74
N GLY A 467 1.33 -6.07 7.61
CA GLY A 467 1.16 -7.48 7.93
C GLY A 467 1.19 -7.79 9.44
N VAL A 468 1.26 -6.77 10.31
CA VAL A 468 1.33 -6.95 11.77
C VAL A 468 -0.08 -6.84 12.36
N PRO A 469 -0.57 -7.80 13.15
CA PRO A 469 -1.92 -7.76 13.75
C PRO A 469 -2.01 -6.70 14.86
N VAL A 470 -2.01 -5.41 14.48
CA VAL A 470 -1.98 -4.25 15.39
C VAL A 470 -3.25 -4.14 16.23
N THR A 471 -4.39 -4.63 15.73
CA THR A 471 -5.68 -4.65 16.43
C THR A 471 -5.66 -5.44 17.73
N GLN A 472 -4.77 -6.44 17.83
CA GLN A 472 -4.61 -7.29 19.01
C GLN A 472 -3.56 -6.77 20.00
N LEU A 473 -2.81 -5.71 19.67
CA LEU A 473 -1.61 -5.30 20.42
C LEU A 473 -1.85 -4.29 21.56
N SER A 474 -3.02 -3.65 21.68
CA SER A 474 -3.17 -2.49 22.58
C SER A 474 -3.53 -2.78 24.06
N GLN A 475 -4.20 -3.89 24.37
CA GLN A 475 -4.49 -4.29 25.76
C GLN A 475 -4.11 -5.74 26.10
N GLU A 476 -3.96 -6.58 25.08
CA GLU A 476 -3.66 -8.00 25.22
C GLU A 476 -2.16 -8.33 25.12
N GLU A 477 -1.32 -7.36 24.72
CA GLU A 477 0.12 -7.62 24.50
C GLU A 477 0.79 -8.20 25.76
N SER A 478 0.50 -7.62 26.92
CA SER A 478 1.01 -8.15 28.19
C SER A 478 0.42 -9.52 28.53
N GLN A 479 -0.85 -9.76 28.23
CA GLN A 479 -1.49 -11.07 28.46
C GLN A 479 -1.06 -12.11 27.42
N ARG A 480 -0.90 -11.71 26.14
CA ARG A 480 -0.33 -12.58 25.09
C ARG A 480 1.09 -13.00 25.44
N LEU A 481 1.96 -12.05 25.82
CA LEU A 481 3.33 -12.34 26.23
C LEU A 481 3.38 -13.30 27.44
N LEU A 482 2.42 -13.20 28.36
CA LEU A 482 2.28 -14.15 29.48
C LEU A 482 1.81 -15.55 29.03
N LYS A 483 0.98 -15.64 27.97
CA LYS A 483 0.51 -16.91 27.40
C LYS A 483 1.48 -17.53 26.40
N MET A 484 2.50 -16.78 25.95
CA MET A 484 3.49 -17.21 24.94
C MET A 484 4.14 -18.56 25.30
N GLU A 485 4.58 -18.73 26.55
CA GLU A 485 5.25 -19.96 27.00
C GLU A 485 4.37 -21.20 26.80
N GLY A 486 3.06 -21.09 27.10
CA GLY A 486 2.09 -22.18 26.90
C GLY A 486 1.85 -22.50 25.43
N ALA A 487 1.72 -21.48 24.58
CA ALA A 487 1.52 -21.66 23.15
C ALA A 487 2.74 -22.29 22.45
N LEU A 488 3.94 -21.84 22.80
CA LEU A 488 5.18 -22.43 22.25
C LEU A 488 5.36 -23.89 22.70
N ARG A 489 5.01 -24.27 23.95
CA ARG A 489 5.06 -25.65 24.46
C ARG A 489 4.12 -26.58 23.70
N GLY A 490 2.98 -26.11 23.25
CA GLY A 490 2.04 -26.92 22.47
C GLY A 490 2.58 -27.32 21.09
N ARG A 491 3.54 -26.57 20.53
CA ARG A 491 4.09 -26.82 19.18
C ARG A 491 5.55 -27.32 19.17
N VAL A 492 6.29 -27.12 20.26
CA VAL A 492 7.70 -27.53 20.38
C VAL A 492 7.86 -28.43 21.58
N VAL A 493 8.13 -29.71 21.31
CA VAL A 493 8.23 -30.75 22.34
C VAL A 493 9.63 -30.81 22.94
N GLY A 494 9.70 -30.99 24.26
CA GLY A 494 10.89 -31.40 24.98
C GLY A 494 11.96 -30.33 25.18
N GLN A 495 11.63 -29.04 25.00
CA GLN A 495 12.59 -27.93 25.17
C GLN A 495 12.09 -26.85 26.15
N ASP A 496 11.48 -27.27 27.25
CA ASP A 496 10.77 -26.39 28.20
C ASP A 496 11.60 -25.21 28.72
N GLU A 497 12.88 -25.46 29.09
CA GLU A 497 13.76 -24.41 29.61
C GLU A 497 14.18 -23.42 28.56
N SER A 498 14.40 -23.91 27.31
CA SER A 498 14.69 -23.09 26.15
C SER A 498 13.50 -22.17 25.82
N ILE A 499 12.29 -22.73 25.78
CA ILE A 499 11.04 -22.00 25.55
C ILE A 499 10.80 -20.95 26.63
N SER A 500 10.94 -21.33 27.91
CA SER A 500 10.77 -20.43 29.05
C SER A 500 11.76 -19.27 29.03
N THR A 501 13.01 -19.52 28.60
CA THR A 501 14.04 -18.49 28.48
C THR A 501 13.71 -17.50 27.37
N VAL A 502 13.34 -17.99 26.18
CA VAL A 502 12.94 -17.13 25.03
C VAL A 502 11.71 -16.33 25.39
N ALA A 503 10.64 -16.96 25.91
CA ALA A 503 9.40 -16.29 26.28
C ALA A 503 9.61 -15.17 27.31
N ARG A 504 10.37 -15.44 28.39
CA ARG A 504 10.66 -14.43 29.43
C ARG A 504 11.48 -13.26 28.91
N ARG A 505 12.42 -13.49 28.00
CA ARG A 505 13.26 -12.43 27.42
C ARG A 505 12.50 -11.58 26.43
N THR A 506 11.69 -12.20 25.57
CA THR A 506 10.82 -11.48 24.63
C THR A 506 9.76 -10.66 25.36
N ALA A 507 9.16 -11.19 26.44
CA ALA A 507 8.21 -10.46 27.28
C ALA A 507 8.77 -9.20 27.96
N ARG A 508 10.10 -9.13 28.15
CA ARG A 508 10.79 -7.95 28.71
C ARG A 508 11.10 -6.88 27.66
N ALA A 509 10.79 -7.08 26.41
CA ALA A 509 11.08 -6.12 25.33
C ALA A 509 10.51 -4.72 25.60
N GLY A 510 9.33 -4.63 26.26
CA GLY A 510 8.71 -3.36 26.66
C GLY A 510 9.46 -2.51 27.70
N VAL A 511 10.48 -3.07 28.38
CA VAL A 511 11.31 -2.39 29.39
C VAL A 511 12.73 -2.19 28.89
N LYS A 512 13.07 -2.64 27.66
CA LYS A 512 14.40 -2.62 27.07
C LYS A 512 14.67 -1.28 26.38
N ASP A 513 15.95 -0.99 26.11
CA ASP A 513 16.38 0.16 25.30
C ASP A 513 15.67 0.13 23.92
N PRO A 514 14.88 1.15 23.57
CA PRO A 514 14.13 1.21 22.32
C PRO A 514 15.02 1.25 21.06
N ARG A 515 16.31 1.38 21.24
CA ARG A 515 17.29 1.38 20.13
C ARG A 515 17.72 -0.01 19.68
N ARG A 516 17.46 -1.05 20.47
CA ARG A 516 17.92 -2.43 20.20
C ARG A 516 16.81 -3.30 19.61
N PRO A 517 17.15 -4.41 18.91
CA PRO A 517 16.19 -5.41 18.49
C PRO A 517 15.34 -5.94 19.65
N ILE A 518 14.12 -6.46 19.36
CA ILE A 518 13.22 -7.06 20.37
C ILE A 518 13.96 -8.11 21.22
N GLY A 519 14.76 -8.97 20.58
CA GLY A 519 15.61 -9.95 21.24
C GLY A 519 16.73 -10.43 20.34
N SER A 520 17.85 -10.82 20.97
CA SER A 520 18.98 -11.46 20.30
C SER A 520 19.34 -12.74 21.02
N PHE A 521 19.18 -13.88 20.35
CA PHE A 521 19.35 -15.22 20.95
C PHE A 521 20.37 -16.05 20.19
N MET A 522 21.16 -16.84 20.92
CA MET A 522 22.02 -17.86 20.34
C MET A 522 21.53 -19.25 20.73
N PHE A 523 21.05 -20.01 19.74
CA PHE A 523 20.52 -21.37 19.92
C PHE A 523 21.62 -22.39 19.68
N LEU A 524 21.94 -23.14 20.69
CA LEU A 524 23.01 -24.15 20.69
C LEU A 524 22.42 -25.53 20.84
N GLY A 525 23.00 -26.51 20.19
CA GLY A 525 22.63 -27.93 20.36
C GLY A 525 22.81 -28.76 19.11
N PRO A 526 22.57 -30.08 19.20
CA PRO A 526 22.68 -30.99 18.08
C PRO A 526 21.71 -30.62 16.94
N THR A 527 21.91 -31.23 15.78
CA THR A 527 20.97 -31.09 14.65
C THR A 527 19.67 -31.83 14.96
N GLY A 528 18.54 -31.33 14.45
CA GLY A 528 17.23 -31.98 14.55
C GLY A 528 16.56 -31.96 15.93
N VAL A 529 16.95 -31.04 16.84
CA VAL A 529 16.35 -30.89 18.17
C VAL A 529 15.29 -29.78 18.25
N GLY A 530 14.95 -29.12 17.13
CA GLY A 530 13.89 -28.12 17.07
C GLY A 530 14.34 -26.65 17.07
N LYS A 531 15.65 -26.32 16.91
CA LYS A 531 16.15 -24.91 16.88
C LYS A 531 15.42 -24.03 15.87
N THR A 532 15.38 -24.45 14.60
CA THR A 532 14.69 -23.73 13.51
C THR A 532 13.17 -23.75 13.67
N LEU A 533 12.62 -24.84 14.25
CA LEU A 533 11.19 -24.94 14.51
C LEU A 533 10.75 -23.89 15.55
N LEU A 534 11.50 -23.76 16.66
CA LEU A 534 11.20 -22.73 17.66
C LEU A 534 11.26 -21.32 17.08
N ALA A 535 12.22 -21.04 16.18
CA ALA A 535 12.31 -19.74 15.49
C ALA A 535 11.05 -19.47 14.62
N ARG A 536 10.56 -20.48 13.89
CA ARG A 536 9.36 -20.39 13.06
C ARG A 536 8.09 -20.19 13.91
N VAL A 537 7.90 -21.01 14.95
CA VAL A 537 6.75 -20.90 15.86
C VAL A 537 6.76 -19.56 16.60
N LEU A 538 7.96 -19.01 16.91
CA LEU A 538 8.08 -17.68 17.49
C LEU A 538 7.68 -16.57 16.49
N ALA A 539 8.02 -16.71 15.19
CA ALA A 539 7.60 -15.77 14.17
C ALA A 539 6.08 -15.73 14.01
N ASP A 540 5.46 -16.91 13.91
CA ASP A 540 4.00 -17.05 13.86
C ASP A 540 3.32 -16.45 15.11
N TYR A 541 3.84 -16.74 16.29
CA TYR A 541 3.25 -16.23 17.53
C TYR A 541 3.36 -14.71 17.67
N LEU A 542 4.52 -14.13 17.35
CA LEU A 542 4.77 -12.69 17.49
C LEU A 542 4.11 -11.87 16.37
N PHE A 543 4.20 -12.36 15.15
CA PHE A 543 3.87 -11.58 13.94
C PHE A 543 2.66 -12.14 13.17
N GLY A 544 2.11 -13.30 13.58
CA GLY A 544 0.90 -13.88 12.99
C GLY A 544 1.12 -14.60 11.66
N ASP A 545 2.39 -14.80 11.24
CA ASP A 545 2.74 -15.44 9.98
C ASP A 545 4.05 -16.25 10.15
N GLU A 546 4.02 -17.53 9.81
CA GLU A 546 5.22 -18.38 9.80
C GLU A 546 6.28 -17.90 8.79
N ASP A 547 5.84 -17.23 7.71
CA ASP A 547 6.70 -16.65 6.67
C ASP A 547 7.31 -15.30 7.09
N ALA A 548 6.93 -14.76 8.26
CA ALA A 548 7.64 -13.62 8.87
C ALA A 548 9.02 -14.00 9.42
N MET A 549 9.61 -15.12 8.95
CA MET A 549 10.95 -15.58 9.27
C MET A 549 11.90 -15.43 8.06
N ILE A 550 12.90 -14.55 8.20
CA ILE A 550 13.99 -14.38 7.23
C ILE A 550 15.12 -15.33 7.61
N ARG A 551 15.33 -16.38 6.81
CA ARG A 551 16.40 -17.35 7.05
C ARG A 551 17.59 -17.09 6.14
N ILE A 552 18.79 -17.00 6.75
CA ILE A 552 20.07 -16.81 6.07
C ILE A 552 21.03 -17.92 6.51
N ASP A 553 21.46 -18.76 5.57
CA ASP A 553 22.42 -19.84 5.83
C ASP A 553 23.83 -19.29 5.75
N MET A 554 24.55 -19.29 6.87
CA MET A 554 25.91 -18.76 6.95
C MET A 554 26.96 -19.61 6.22
N SER A 555 26.64 -20.83 5.81
CA SER A 555 27.50 -21.61 4.96
C SER A 555 27.71 -21.01 3.55
N GLU A 556 26.79 -20.15 3.09
CA GLU A 556 26.93 -19.39 1.85
C GLU A 556 27.81 -18.13 1.99
N TYR A 557 28.14 -17.73 3.23
CA TYR A 557 28.87 -16.49 3.57
C TYR A 557 30.22 -16.75 4.25
N MET A 558 30.90 -17.84 3.84
CA MET A 558 32.22 -18.18 4.33
C MET A 558 33.33 -17.28 3.74
N GLU A 559 33.12 -16.78 2.54
CA GLU A 559 34.09 -15.95 1.81
C GLU A 559 33.80 -14.46 1.96
N ARG A 560 34.84 -13.65 1.95
CA ARG A 560 34.74 -12.19 2.09
C ARG A 560 33.82 -11.53 1.06
N PHE A 561 33.90 -11.98 -0.20
CA PHE A 561 33.04 -11.45 -1.26
C PHE A 561 31.55 -11.81 -1.08
N ALA A 562 31.24 -12.87 -0.38
CA ALA A 562 29.86 -13.24 -0.10
C ALA A 562 29.19 -12.29 0.89
N VAL A 563 29.97 -11.65 1.79
CA VAL A 563 29.45 -10.70 2.77
C VAL A 563 28.80 -9.48 2.11
N SER A 564 29.34 -9.04 0.96
CA SER A 564 28.73 -7.93 0.20
C SER A 564 27.31 -8.25 -0.31
N ARG A 565 26.94 -9.52 -0.46
CA ARG A 565 25.57 -9.90 -0.81
C ARG A 565 24.57 -9.66 0.32
N LEU A 566 25.04 -9.58 1.59
CA LEU A 566 24.14 -9.29 2.72
C LEU A 566 23.70 -7.82 2.75
N ILE A 567 24.65 -6.91 2.49
CA ILE A 567 24.45 -5.46 2.63
C ILE A 567 24.47 -4.71 1.30
N GLY A 568 24.76 -5.40 0.18
CA GLY A 568 24.94 -4.82 -1.15
C GLY A 568 26.42 -4.60 -1.50
N ALA A 569 26.71 -4.53 -2.79
CA ALA A 569 28.07 -4.27 -3.29
C ALA A 569 28.39 -2.76 -3.24
N PRO A 570 29.62 -2.36 -2.87
CA PRO A 570 30.03 -0.95 -2.88
C PRO A 570 30.07 -0.38 -4.31
N PRO A 571 29.98 0.96 -4.46
CA PRO A 571 29.99 1.61 -5.77
C PRO A 571 31.21 1.20 -6.62
N GLY A 572 30.96 0.82 -7.87
CA GLY A 572 32.00 0.43 -8.83
C GLY A 572 32.30 -1.08 -8.90
N TYR A 573 31.62 -1.90 -8.11
CA TYR A 573 31.70 -3.37 -8.21
C TYR A 573 30.50 -3.93 -8.94
N VAL A 574 30.68 -5.11 -9.57
CA VAL A 574 29.59 -5.86 -10.23
C VAL A 574 28.54 -6.22 -9.19
N GLY A 575 27.24 -5.92 -9.47
CA GLY A 575 26.14 -6.13 -8.54
C GLY A 575 25.80 -4.92 -7.64
N TYR A 576 26.35 -3.73 -7.90
CA TYR A 576 25.99 -2.50 -7.14
C TYR A 576 24.50 -2.15 -7.23
N GLU A 577 23.85 -2.48 -8.34
CA GLU A 577 22.40 -2.25 -8.53
C GLU A 577 21.54 -3.30 -7.78
N GLU A 578 22.13 -4.43 -7.38
CA GLU A 578 21.45 -5.44 -6.59
C GLU A 578 21.46 -5.04 -5.11
N ALA A 579 20.26 -4.93 -4.52
CA ALA A 579 20.11 -4.66 -3.08
C ALA A 579 20.64 -5.81 -2.26
N GLY A 580 21.17 -5.53 -1.05
CA GLY A 580 21.65 -6.58 -0.15
C GLY A 580 20.53 -7.50 0.32
N GLN A 581 20.75 -8.81 0.34
CA GLN A 581 19.74 -9.83 0.68
C GLN A 581 19.15 -9.60 2.09
N LEU A 582 19.98 -9.32 3.09
CA LEU A 582 19.53 -9.05 4.45
C LEU A 582 18.82 -7.70 4.53
N SER A 583 19.46 -6.65 4.00
CA SER A 583 18.94 -5.29 4.08
C SER A 583 17.59 -5.14 3.36
N GLU A 584 17.44 -5.72 2.18
CA GLU A 584 16.19 -5.67 1.42
C GLU A 584 15.08 -6.54 2.06
N ALA A 585 15.42 -7.75 2.55
CA ALA A 585 14.44 -8.62 3.19
C ALA A 585 13.85 -7.97 4.46
N VAL A 586 14.69 -7.37 5.32
CA VAL A 586 14.23 -6.68 6.53
C VAL A 586 13.50 -5.38 6.20
N ARG A 587 13.91 -4.65 5.15
CA ARG A 587 13.19 -3.45 4.70
C ARG A 587 11.78 -3.76 4.24
N ARG A 588 11.60 -4.90 3.52
CA ARG A 588 10.27 -5.36 3.08
C ARG A 588 9.42 -5.89 4.23
N ARG A 589 10.04 -6.53 5.23
CA ARG A 589 9.37 -7.10 6.41
C ARG A 589 10.06 -6.66 7.70
N PRO A 590 9.79 -5.42 8.17
CA PRO A 590 10.45 -4.87 9.37
C PRO A 590 10.11 -5.63 10.65
N TYR A 591 8.96 -6.31 10.69
CA TYR A 591 8.52 -7.18 11.78
C TYR A 591 8.77 -8.62 11.39
N SER A 592 9.94 -9.14 11.77
CA SER A 592 10.36 -10.49 11.37
C SER A 592 11.31 -11.11 12.39
N VAL A 593 11.39 -12.45 12.35
CA VAL A 593 12.46 -13.21 12.99
C VAL A 593 13.58 -13.40 11.97
N VAL A 594 14.75 -12.86 12.24
CA VAL A 594 15.92 -13.03 11.39
C VAL A 594 16.76 -14.18 11.94
N LEU A 595 16.78 -15.30 11.22
CA LEU A 595 17.50 -16.51 11.59
C LEU A 595 18.82 -16.63 10.81
N PHE A 596 19.94 -16.52 11.51
CA PHE A 596 21.28 -16.83 10.98
C PHE A 596 21.61 -18.29 11.31
N ASP A 597 21.54 -19.17 10.33
CA ASP A 597 21.76 -20.60 10.52
C ASP A 597 23.24 -20.92 10.38
N GLU A 598 23.80 -21.77 11.26
CA GLU A 598 25.21 -22.21 11.29
C GLU A 598 26.22 -21.04 11.38
N ILE A 599 26.00 -20.13 12.33
CA ILE A 599 26.78 -18.88 12.50
C ILE A 599 28.30 -19.10 12.65
N GLU A 600 28.73 -20.26 13.13
CA GLU A 600 30.15 -20.64 13.24
C GLU A 600 30.89 -20.74 11.89
N LYS A 601 30.14 -20.84 10.79
CA LYS A 601 30.70 -20.90 9.44
C LYS A 601 30.87 -19.53 8.79
N ALA A 602 30.30 -18.49 9.37
CA ALA A 602 30.31 -17.16 8.82
C ALA A 602 31.73 -16.54 8.76
N HIS A 603 32.00 -15.74 7.73
CA HIS A 603 33.21 -14.93 7.66
C HIS A 603 33.25 -13.90 8.82
N PRO A 604 34.45 -13.57 9.38
CA PRO A 604 34.58 -12.63 10.48
C PRO A 604 33.92 -11.26 10.27
N GLU A 605 33.82 -10.75 9.06
CA GLU A 605 33.16 -9.47 8.75
C GLU A 605 31.62 -9.53 9.02
N VAL A 606 31.00 -10.70 8.97
CA VAL A 606 29.57 -10.87 9.31
C VAL A 606 29.32 -10.52 10.79
N PHE A 607 30.25 -10.89 11.68
CA PHE A 607 30.11 -10.55 13.11
C PHE A 607 30.14 -9.04 13.36
N SER A 608 30.88 -8.27 12.56
CA SER A 608 30.89 -6.80 12.66
C SER A 608 29.53 -6.21 12.28
N ILE A 609 28.86 -6.76 11.26
CA ILE A 609 27.49 -6.38 10.87
C ILE A 609 26.50 -6.72 11.98
N LEU A 610 26.59 -7.93 12.54
CA LEU A 610 25.70 -8.37 13.63
C LEU A 610 25.92 -7.53 14.91
N LEU A 611 27.15 -7.12 15.21
CA LEU A 611 27.43 -6.23 16.34
C LEU A 611 26.72 -4.89 16.16
N GLN A 612 26.79 -4.28 14.98
CA GLN A 612 26.09 -3.02 14.67
C GLN A 612 24.56 -3.19 14.83
N ILE A 613 24.01 -4.28 14.30
CA ILE A 613 22.56 -4.56 14.40
C ILE A 613 22.14 -4.73 15.87
N MET A 614 22.87 -5.51 16.66
CA MET A 614 22.52 -5.79 18.08
C MET A 614 22.75 -4.57 18.99
N GLU A 615 23.61 -3.62 18.63
CA GLU A 615 23.92 -2.45 19.45
C GLU A 615 23.04 -1.27 19.11
N ASP A 616 22.97 -0.91 17.82
CA ASP A 616 22.28 0.28 17.32
C ASP A 616 20.87 -0.01 16.77
N GLY A 617 20.52 -1.30 16.58
CA GLY A 617 19.27 -1.73 15.95
C GLY A 617 19.12 -1.23 14.51
N ARG A 618 20.22 -0.86 13.86
CA ARG A 618 20.26 -0.30 12.51
C ARG A 618 21.42 -0.86 11.71
N LEU A 619 21.22 -0.96 10.40
CA LEU A 619 22.27 -1.35 9.47
C LEU A 619 22.27 -0.37 8.30
N THR A 620 23.42 0.17 7.94
CA THR A 620 23.56 0.99 6.74
C THR A 620 23.99 0.10 5.59
N ASP A 621 23.20 0.05 4.52
CA ASP A 621 23.52 -0.70 3.32
C ASP A 621 24.63 -0.04 2.48
N ALA A 622 25.10 -0.71 1.45
CA ALA A 622 26.14 -0.19 0.57
C ALA A 622 25.69 1.03 -0.27
N GLN A 623 24.38 1.28 -0.36
CA GLN A 623 23.81 2.44 -1.02
C GLN A 623 23.63 3.64 -0.08
N GLY A 624 24.01 3.50 1.21
CA GLY A 624 23.87 4.53 2.23
C GLY A 624 22.49 4.59 2.90
N ARG A 625 21.60 3.64 2.62
CA ARG A 625 20.27 3.57 3.24
C ARG A 625 20.37 2.92 4.62
N VAL A 626 19.62 3.46 5.57
CA VAL A 626 19.54 2.91 6.92
C VAL A 626 18.36 1.94 7.00
N VAL A 627 18.64 0.69 7.33
CA VAL A 627 17.66 -0.37 7.56
C VAL A 627 17.44 -0.54 9.05
N ASP A 628 16.18 -0.56 9.49
CA ASP A 628 15.80 -0.63 10.91
C ASP A 628 15.55 -2.08 11.34
N PHE A 629 16.26 -2.52 12.39
CA PHE A 629 16.15 -3.85 13.00
C PHE A 629 15.51 -3.82 14.40
N ARG A 630 15.03 -2.68 14.87
CA ARG A 630 14.48 -2.55 16.25
C ARG A 630 13.25 -3.43 16.48
N ASN A 631 12.50 -3.69 15.44
CA ASN A 631 11.28 -4.51 15.48
C ASN A 631 11.54 -5.98 15.09
N THR A 632 12.81 -6.39 14.98
CA THR A 632 13.17 -7.78 14.65
C THR A 632 13.60 -8.57 15.86
N VAL A 633 13.41 -9.90 15.80
CA VAL A 633 14.05 -10.85 16.72
C VAL A 633 15.21 -11.53 16.00
N ILE A 634 16.41 -11.43 16.53
CA ILE A 634 17.60 -12.03 15.94
C ILE A 634 17.87 -13.36 16.59
N ILE A 635 17.92 -14.41 15.80
CA ILE A 635 18.23 -15.77 16.24
C ILE A 635 19.45 -16.28 15.46
N MET A 636 20.47 -16.72 16.16
CA MET A 636 21.66 -17.36 15.58
C MET A 636 21.69 -18.81 16.01
N THR A 637 21.80 -19.75 15.09
CA THR A 637 21.96 -21.18 15.45
C THR A 637 23.40 -21.59 15.33
N SER A 638 23.84 -22.48 16.20
CA SER A 638 25.16 -23.07 16.14
C SER A 638 25.17 -24.52 16.62
N ASN A 639 26.09 -25.31 16.06
CA ASN A 639 26.35 -26.69 16.47
C ASN A 639 27.57 -26.81 17.38
N VAL A 640 28.17 -25.68 17.78
CA VAL A 640 29.30 -25.66 18.74
C VAL A 640 28.83 -26.24 20.08
N GLY A 641 29.61 -27.11 20.66
CA GLY A 641 29.28 -27.81 21.90
C GLY A 641 28.34 -29.01 21.73
N ALA A 642 27.88 -29.34 20.53
CA ALA A 642 26.95 -30.46 20.30
C ALA A 642 27.48 -31.81 20.78
N ARG A 643 28.80 -32.06 20.68
CA ARG A 643 29.47 -33.28 21.20
C ARG A 643 29.42 -33.35 22.72
N THR A 644 29.74 -32.25 23.38
CA THR A 644 29.68 -32.13 24.84
C THR A 644 28.28 -32.30 25.38
N ILE A 645 27.26 -31.81 24.69
CA ILE A 645 25.85 -32.03 25.00
C ILE A 645 25.50 -33.53 24.91
N SER A 646 25.86 -34.20 23.80
CA SER A 646 25.54 -35.61 23.58
C SER A 646 26.29 -36.55 24.52
N GLU A 647 27.52 -36.27 24.92
CA GLU A 647 28.29 -37.04 25.89
C GLU A 647 27.74 -36.88 27.31
N THR A 648 27.30 -35.70 27.70
CA THR A 648 26.70 -35.46 29.02
C THR A 648 25.35 -36.18 29.14
N THR A 649 24.58 -36.29 28.07
CA THR A 649 23.33 -37.03 28.03
C THR A 649 23.57 -38.56 28.17
N LYS A 650 24.63 -39.10 27.52
CA LYS A 650 24.99 -40.53 27.64
C LYS A 650 25.45 -40.94 29.03
N MET A 651 26.13 -40.06 29.77
CA MET A 651 26.55 -40.31 31.15
C MET A 651 25.38 -40.35 32.18
N GLY A 652 24.26 -39.73 31.85
CA GLY A 652 23.05 -39.70 32.70
C GLY A 652 22.12 -40.91 32.54
N PHE A 653 22.32 -41.78 31.53
CA PHE A 653 21.44 -42.93 31.21
C PHE A 653 21.87 -44.26 31.81
N THR A 654 22.84 -44.27 32.72
CA THR A 654 23.15 -45.51 33.47
C THR A 654 22.33 -45.58 34.77
N THR A 655 21.34 -46.47 34.73
CA THR A 655 20.57 -47.06 35.81
C THR A 655 19.56 -46.23 36.58
N GLU A 656 18.33 -46.83 36.64
CA GLU A 656 17.22 -46.64 37.57
C GLU A 656 16.25 -45.45 37.29
N HIS A 657 15.00 -45.83 37.03
CA HIS A 657 13.81 -45.04 37.10
C HIS A 657 13.64 -44.41 38.51
N ILE A 658 14.32 -43.32 38.77
CA ILE A 658 14.03 -42.47 39.91
C ILE A 658 13.35 -41.22 39.35
N GLU A 659 12.16 -40.89 39.85
CA GLU A 659 11.50 -39.63 39.63
C GLU A 659 12.49 -38.47 39.88
N ARG A 660 13.06 -37.92 38.84
CA ARG A 660 14.01 -36.79 38.93
C ARG A 660 13.26 -35.55 39.33
N ASN A 661 13.55 -35.01 40.54
CA ASN A 661 13.01 -33.75 41.02
C ASN A 661 13.42 -32.61 40.04
N ALA A 662 12.49 -31.69 39.77
CA ALA A 662 12.67 -30.51 38.88
C ALA A 662 13.95 -29.69 39.22
N GLU A 663 14.42 -29.71 40.48
CA GLU A 663 15.68 -29.09 40.91
C GLU A 663 16.93 -29.79 40.38
N GLN A 664 16.90 -31.13 40.23
CA GLN A 664 18.03 -31.89 39.66
C GLN A 664 18.17 -31.63 38.18
N GLN A 665 17.08 -31.55 37.42
CA GLN A 665 17.06 -31.21 36.01
C GLN A 665 17.62 -29.81 35.78
N ARG A 666 17.24 -28.82 36.60
CA ARG A 666 17.81 -27.46 36.51
C ARG A 666 19.31 -27.41 36.77
N ARG A 667 19.82 -28.17 37.77
CA ARG A 667 21.26 -28.22 38.07
C ARG A 667 22.06 -28.91 36.97
N GLU A 668 21.50 -29.93 36.34
CA GLU A 668 22.14 -30.57 35.16
C GLU A 668 22.17 -29.63 33.96
N TYR A 669 21.10 -28.89 33.70
CA TYR A 669 21.04 -27.85 32.68
C TYR A 669 22.09 -26.75 32.91
N GLU A 670 22.16 -26.21 34.10
CA GLU A 670 23.15 -25.19 34.46
C GLU A 670 24.61 -25.65 34.25
N ARG A 671 24.91 -26.90 34.63
CA ARG A 671 26.23 -27.49 34.39
C ARG A 671 26.54 -27.67 32.93
N MET A 672 25.60 -28.13 32.14
CA MET A 672 25.75 -28.28 30.70
C MET A 672 25.93 -26.91 30.04
N ARG A 673 25.07 -25.95 30.40
CA ARG A 673 25.17 -24.55 29.93
C ARG A 673 26.55 -23.94 30.20
N SER A 674 27.10 -24.16 31.41
CA SER A 674 28.45 -23.66 31.74
C SER A 674 29.51 -24.24 30.84
N LYS A 675 29.52 -25.57 30.61
CA LYS A 675 30.50 -26.24 29.73
C LYS A 675 30.39 -25.75 28.29
N VAL A 676 29.18 -25.65 27.75
CA VAL A 676 28.96 -25.17 26.39
C VAL A 676 29.35 -23.71 26.25
N THR A 677 29.12 -22.88 27.29
CA THR A 677 29.53 -21.48 27.29
C THR A 677 31.06 -21.33 27.27
N GLU A 678 31.80 -22.26 27.87
CA GLU A 678 33.26 -22.27 27.76
C GLU A 678 33.76 -22.60 26.35
N GLU A 679 33.09 -23.50 25.64
CA GLU A 679 33.39 -23.79 24.23
C GLU A 679 33.04 -22.61 23.31
N LEU A 680 31.94 -21.92 23.58
CA LEU A 680 31.57 -20.70 22.86
C LEU A 680 32.62 -19.59 22.99
N LYS A 681 33.16 -19.38 24.18
CA LYS A 681 34.24 -18.39 24.43
C LYS A 681 35.53 -18.68 23.63
N LYS A 682 35.70 -19.93 23.16
CA LYS A 682 36.83 -20.30 22.28
C LYS A 682 36.52 -20.04 20.81
N ALA A 683 35.21 -20.15 20.41
CA ALA A 683 34.76 -20.01 19.04
C ALA A 683 34.43 -18.56 18.67
N PHE A 684 33.94 -17.76 19.60
CA PHE A 684 33.46 -16.40 19.34
C PHE A 684 34.14 -15.37 20.24
N SER A 685 34.24 -14.13 19.75
CA SER A 685 34.84 -13.06 20.53
C SER A 685 34.03 -12.71 21.78
N PRO A 686 34.67 -12.35 22.92
CA PRO A 686 33.94 -11.93 24.12
C PRO A 686 32.98 -10.74 23.88
N GLU A 687 33.37 -9.82 22.98
CA GLU A 687 32.59 -8.66 22.61
C GLU A 687 31.24 -9.08 21.98
N PHE A 688 31.29 -10.01 21.04
CA PHE A 688 30.09 -10.54 20.39
C PHE A 688 29.15 -11.26 21.38
N LEU A 689 29.71 -12.12 22.23
CA LEU A 689 28.92 -12.86 23.23
C LEU A 689 28.26 -11.94 24.27
N ASN A 690 28.87 -10.81 24.61
CA ASN A 690 28.31 -9.85 25.56
C ASN A 690 27.12 -9.04 24.95
N ARG A 691 26.94 -9.03 23.64
CA ARG A 691 25.84 -8.34 22.94
C ARG A 691 24.62 -9.25 22.72
N VAL A 692 24.81 -10.56 22.79
CA VAL A 692 23.71 -11.52 22.75
C VAL A 692 22.94 -11.50 24.08
N ASP A 693 21.62 -11.33 24.00
CA ASP A 693 20.76 -11.22 25.20
C ASP A 693 20.73 -12.52 26.00
N ASP A 694 20.70 -13.69 25.34
CA ASP A 694 20.79 -14.97 26.03
C ASP A 694 21.27 -16.10 25.11
N VAL A 695 21.92 -17.08 25.74
CA VAL A 695 22.38 -18.31 25.10
C VAL A 695 21.45 -19.44 25.53
N VAL A 696 20.72 -19.99 24.56
CA VAL A 696 19.71 -21.01 24.75
C VAL A 696 20.26 -22.37 24.31
N VAL A 697 20.33 -23.32 25.24
CA VAL A 697 20.91 -24.65 24.99
C VAL A 697 19.80 -25.68 24.81
N PHE A 698 19.74 -26.30 23.63
CA PHE A 698 18.79 -27.36 23.28
C PHE A 698 19.35 -28.71 23.66
N HIS A 699 18.49 -29.54 24.26
CA HIS A 699 18.83 -30.92 24.67
C HIS A 699 18.63 -31.91 23.52
N SER A 700 19.33 -33.07 23.63
CA SER A 700 18.99 -34.22 22.81
C SER A 700 17.61 -34.74 23.22
N LEU A 701 16.81 -35.11 22.20
CA LEU A 701 15.46 -35.63 22.42
C LEU A 701 15.49 -37.04 23.05
N THR A 702 14.51 -37.31 23.93
CA THR A 702 14.29 -38.67 24.49
C THR A 702 13.33 -39.46 23.59
N GLN A 703 13.27 -40.78 23.78
CA GLN A 703 12.32 -41.62 23.04
C GLN A 703 10.85 -41.28 23.30
N GLU A 704 10.50 -40.87 24.49
CA GLU A 704 9.15 -40.40 24.85
C GLU A 704 8.81 -39.11 24.08
N GLN A 705 9.71 -38.17 24.06
CA GLN A 705 9.55 -36.93 23.30
C GLN A 705 9.44 -37.12 21.79
N ILE A 706 10.11 -38.17 21.24
CA ILE A 706 9.94 -38.53 19.84
C ILE A 706 8.54 -39.05 19.53
N ARG A 707 7.92 -39.83 20.47
CA ARG A 707 6.52 -40.24 20.34
C ARG A 707 5.58 -39.05 20.32
N ASP A 708 5.78 -38.11 21.22
CA ASP A 708 4.97 -36.86 21.23
C ASP A 708 5.11 -36.07 19.91
N ILE A 709 6.31 -36.05 19.33
CA ILE A 709 6.56 -35.43 18.01
C ILE A 709 5.84 -36.20 16.90
N VAL A 710 5.82 -37.56 16.95
CA VAL A 710 5.05 -38.36 15.97
C VAL A 710 3.57 -37.96 16.03
N GLN A 711 2.98 -37.84 17.20
CA GLN A 711 1.59 -37.45 17.35
C GLN A 711 1.29 -36.04 16.83
N LEU A 712 2.20 -35.09 17.05
CA LEU A 712 2.09 -33.74 16.48
C LEU A 712 2.18 -33.74 14.93
N GLU A 713 3.12 -34.46 14.36
CA GLU A 713 3.27 -34.54 12.89
C GLU A 713 2.04 -35.25 12.24
N ILE A 714 1.47 -36.27 12.90
CA ILE A 714 0.21 -36.88 12.48
C ILE A 714 -0.96 -35.88 12.60
N GLY A 715 -0.99 -35.05 13.65
CA GLY A 715 -1.95 -33.96 13.77
C GLY A 715 -1.91 -33.00 12.58
N TYR A 716 -0.73 -32.55 12.18
CA TYR A 716 -0.57 -31.69 10.97
C TYR A 716 -0.94 -32.41 9.67
N LEU A 717 -0.69 -33.73 9.59
CA LEU A 717 -1.14 -34.52 8.45
C LEU A 717 -2.67 -34.59 8.42
N ASN A 718 -3.33 -34.76 9.58
CA ASN A 718 -4.78 -34.78 9.69
C ASN A 718 -5.44 -33.45 9.36
N GLU A 719 -4.84 -32.31 9.71
CA GLU A 719 -5.32 -31.00 9.29
C GLU A 719 -5.37 -30.86 7.76
N ARG A 720 -4.30 -31.32 7.07
CA ARG A 720 -4.25 -31.32 5.59
C ARG A 720 -5.24 -32.31 4.96
N LEU A 721 -5.40 -33.50 5.53
CA LEU A 721 -6.34 -34.52 5.07
C LEU A 721 -7.81 -34.12 5.37
N GLY A 722 -8.03 -33.32 6.42
CA GLY A 722 -9.34 -32.77 6.79
C GLY A 722 -9.96 -31.89 5.71
N GLU A 723 -9.15 -31.17 4.92
CA GLU A 723 -9.62 -30.43 3.73
C GLU A 723 -10.22 -31.35 2.66
N GLN A 724 -9.80 -32.62 2.63
CA GLN A 724 -10.35 -33.67 1.74
C GLN A 724 -11.40 -34.55 2.44
N GLY A 725 -11.74 -34.24 3.69
CA GLY A 725 -12.69 -35.00 4.49
C GLY A 725 -12.19 -36.40 4.92
N ILE A 726 -10.87 -36.60 5.03
CA ILE A 726 -10.24 -37.85 5.42
C ILE A 726 -9.60 -37.66 6.80
N HIS A 727 -9.74 -38.63 7.70
CA HIS A 727 -9.13 -38.65 9.01
C HIS A 727 -8.24 -39.88 9.17
N LEU A 728 -6.94 -39.67 9.48
CA LEU A 728 -5.96 -40.75 9.68
C LEU A 728 -5.77 -41.01 11.17
N SER A 729 -5.99 -42.24 11.59
CA SER A 729 -5.66 -42.77 12.93
C SER A 729 -4.55 -43.78 12.81
N ILE A 730 -3.60 -43.79 13.75
CA ILE A 730 -2.49 -44.75 13.80
C ILE A 730 -2.61 -45.65 15.05
N THR A 731 -2.18 -46.93 14.90
CA THR A 731 -2.09 -47.83 16.09
C THR A 731 -0.82 -47.52 16.89
N ALA A 732 -0.81 -47.89 18.19
CA ALA A 732 0.34 -47.72 19.08
C ALA A 732 1.60 -48.45 18.57
N GLU A 733 1.40 -49.54 17.80
CA GLU A 733 2.50 -50.33 17.20
C GLU A 733 3.16 -49.55 16.04
N VAL A 734 2.38 -48.90 15.21
CA VAL A 734 2.87 -47.98 14.12
C VAL A 734 3.61 -46.80 14.73
N GLU A 735 3.07 -46.19 15.78
CA GLU A 735 3.70 -45.08 16.48
C GLU A 735 5.09 -45.46 17.02
N GLU A 736 5.19 -46.66 17.65
CA GLU A 736 6.47 -47.17 18.19
C GLU A 736 7.51 -47.45 17.09
N VAL A 737 7.10 -47.99 15.96
CA VAL A 737 7.99 -48.24 14.80
C VAL A 737 8.48 -46.91 14.20
N LEU A 738 7.57 -45.93 14.01
CA LEU A 738 7.94 -44.59 13.52
C LEU A 738 8.89 -43.89 14.51
N ALA A 739 8.62 -43.96 15.81
CA ALA A 739 9.49 -43.38 16.81
C ALA A 739 10.89 -44.02 16.82
N HIS A 740 10.96 -45.34 16.66
CA HIS A 740 12.23 -46.05 16.67
C HIS A 740 13.05 -45.85 15.40
N GLN A 741 12.40 -45.88 14.22
CA GLN A 741 13.08 -45.68 12.92
C GLN A 741 13.34 -44.23 12.60
N GLY A 742 12.51 -43.32 13.12
CA GLY A 742 12.63 -41.87 12.94
C GLY A 742 13.64 -41.19 13.87
N PHE A 743 14.24 -41.92 14.80
CA PHE A 743 15.22 -41.40 15.76
C PHE A 743 16.65 -41.80 15.41
N ASP A 744 17.52 -40.84 15.24
CA ASP A 744 18.97 -41.00 15.15
C ASP A 744 19.64 -40.13 16.24
N PRO A 745 20.44 -40.72 17.13
CA PRO A 745 21.16 -40.01 18.19
C PRO A 745 22.06 -38.85 17.67
N ALA A 746 22.50 -38.88 16.41
CA ALA A 746 23.33 -37.86 15.80
C ALA A 746 22.50 -36.80 15.03
N MET A 747 21.35 -37.20 14.50
CA MET A 747 20.49 -36.36 13.65
C MET A 747 19.17 -35.91 14.31
N GLY A 748 18.91 -36.38 15.55
CA GLY A 748 17.67 -36.06 16.29
C GLY A 748 16.41 -36.57 15.57
N ALA A 749 15.36 -35.77 15.56
CA ALA A 749 14.09 -36.08 14.88
C ALA A 749 14.08 -35.75 13.36
N ARG A 750 15.20 -35.35 12.77
CA ARG A 750 15.26 -35.00 11.32
C ARG A 750 14.87 -36.16 10.40
N PRO A 751 15.23 -37.44 10.67
CA PRO A 751 14.79 -38.57 9.87
C PRO A 751 13.28 -38.87 9.99
N LEU A 752 12.63 -38.47 11.07
CA LEU A 752 11.24 -38.79 11.38
C LEU A 752 10.26 -38.33 10.28
N ARG A 753 10.35 -37.10 9.82
CA ARG A 753 9.51 -36.58 8.70
C ARG A 753 9.67 -37.40 7.43
N ARG A 754 10.88 -37.87 7.16
CA ARG A 754 11.14 -38.71 5.98
C ARG A 754 10.49 -40.09 6.14
N GLN A 755 10.51 -40.62 7.37
CA GLN A 755 9.87 -41.91 7.65
C GLN A 755 8.33 -41.80 7.61
N ILE A 756 7.75 -40.74 8.19
CA ILE A 756 6.31 -40.47 8.09
C ILE A 756 5.89 -40.34 6.63
N ARG A 757 6.65 -39.63 5.80
CA ARG A 757 6.36 -39.49 4.38
C ARG A 757 6.37 -40.85 3.68
N SER A 758 7.45 -41.62 3.82
CA SER A 758 7.61 -42.89 3.10
C SER A 758 6.72 -44.01 3.60
N MET A 759 6.33 -44.01 4.90
CA MET A 759 5.53 -45.08 5.50
C MET A 759 4.03 -44.76 5.52
N LEU A 760 3.65 -43.48 5.56
CA LEU A 760 2.25 -43.05 5.69
C LEU A 760 1.80 -42.19 4.49
N GLU A 761 2.48 -41.05 4.20
CA GLU A 761 1.99 -40.09 3.20
C GLU A 761 2.00 -40.69 1.78
N ASP A 762 3.12 -41.28 1.33
CA ASP A 762 3.25 -41.80 -0.03
C ASP A 762 2.29 -42.98 -0.30
N PRO A 763 2.19 -44.02 0.58
CA PRO A 763 1.22 -45.10 0.37
C PRO A 763 -0.23 -44.64 0.51
N LEU A 764 -0.54 -43.72 1.44
CA LEU A 764 -1.89 -43.18 1.58
C LEU A 764 -2.31 -42.40 0.34
N ALA A 765 -1.40 -41.61 -0.25
CA ALA A 765 -1.65 -40.89 -1.50
C ALA A 765 -1.96 -41.85 -2.66
N GLU A 766 -1.28 -43.02 -2.75
CA GLU A 766 -1.60 -44.06 -3.74
C GLU A 766 -3.03 -44.62 -3.56
N HIS A 767 -3.46 -44.86 -2.32
CA HIS A 767 -4.83 -45.32 -2.01
C HIS A 767 -5.89 -44.22 -2.29
N ILE A 768 -5.58 -42.93 -2.04
CA ILE A 768 -6.47 -41.82 -2.40
C ILE A 768 -6.62 -41.72 -3.92
N LEU A 769 -5.52 -41.84 -4.68
CA LEU A 769 -5.54 -41.81 -6.13
C LEU A 769 -6.26 -43.03 -6.74
N ALA A 770 -6.20 -44.20 -6.10
CA ALA A 770 -6.96 -45.38 -6.48
C ALA A 770 -8.48 -45.27 -6.14
N CYS A 771 -8.94 -44.16 -5.57
CA CYS A 771 -10.30 -43.95 -5.10
C CYS A 771 -10.79 -44.92 -4.02
N GLU A 772 -9.88 -45.53 -3.28
CA GLU A 772 -10.18 -46.40 -2.14
C GLU A 772 -10.48 -45.59 -0.86
N ALA A 773 -9.88 -44.35 -0.72
CA ALA A 773 -10.22 -43.38 0.31
C ALA A 773 -11.12 -42.28 -0.31
N ARG A 774 -12.33 -42.13 0.26
CA ARG A 774 -13.32 -41.09 -0.14
C ARG A 774 -13.52 -40.06 0.97
N ALA A 775 -14.06 -38.93 0.62
CA ALA A 775 -14.46 -37.93 1.62
C ALA A 775 -15.45 -38.52 2.64
N GLY A 776 -15.16 -38.35 3.95
CA GLY A 776 -15.90 -38.95 5.05
C GLY A 776 -15.39 -40.35 5.49
N CYS A 777 -14.18 -40.74 5.04
CA CYS A 777 -13.57 -42.01 5.40
C CYS A 777 -12.58 -41.84 6.56
N GLU A 778 -12.66 -42.70 7.56
CA GLU A 778 -11.65 -42.85 8.62
C GLU A 778 -10.66 -43.93 8.20
N VAL A 779 -9.38 -43.57 8.13
CA VAL A 779 -8.28 -44.46 7.74
C VAL A 779 -7.51 -44.86 8.97
N LEU A 780 -7.48 -46.17 9.28
CA LEU A 780 -6.64 -46.71 10.32
C LEU A 780 -5.39 -47.34 9.74
N ALA A 781 -4.22 -46.81 10.10
CA ALA A 781 -2.94 -47.41 9.76
C ALA A 781 -2.52 -48.42 10.85
N ASP A 782 -2.29 -49.67 10.44
CA ASP A 782 -1.92 -50.82 11.28
C ASP A 782 -0.67 -51.51 10.72
N LEU A 783 -0.03 -52.37 11.51
CA LEU A 783 1.13 -53.18 11.06
C LEU A 783 0.69 -54.59 10.67
N ASP A 784 1.22 -55.09 9.58
CA ASP A 784 1.09 -56.51 9.21
C ASP A 784 2.12 -57.41 9.91
N ALA A 785 2.04 -58.71 9.65
CA ALA A 785 2.96 -59.69 10.19
C ALA A 785 4.45 -59.49 9.72
N GLU A 786 4.66 -58.76 8.65
CA GLU A 786 5.99 -58.41 8.09
C GLU A 786 6.46 -57.01 8.57
N ARG A 787 5.74 -56.35 9.50
CA ARG A 787 5.97 -54.97 9.99
C ARG A 787 5.88 -53.89 8.91
N GLN A 788 5.06 -54.13 7.88
CA GLN A 788 4.71 -53.10 6.90
C GLN A 788 3.40 -52.42 7.31
N VAL A 789 3.28 -51.11 7.02
CA VAL A 789 2.05 -50.35 7.32
C VAL A 789 0.98 -50.74 6.31
N THR A 790 -0.19 -51.14 6.84
CA THR A 790 -1.38 -51.43 6.03
C THR A 790 -2.50 -50.47 6.44
N PHE A 791 -3.31 -50.07 5.47
CA PHE A 791 -4.42 -49.15 5.69
C PHE A 791 -5.76 -49.88 5.69
N ARG A 792 -6.58 -49.63 6.71
CA ARG A 792 -7.96 -50.05 6.77
C ARG A 792 -8.88 -48.85 6.64
N PHE A 793 -9.78 -48.88 5.68
CA PHE A 793 -10.74 -47.83 5.43
C PHE A 793 -12.06 -48.17 6.11
N VAL A 794 -12.53 -47.28 6.99
CA VAL A 794 -13.82 -47.42 7.70
C VAL A 794 -14.71 -46.28 7.19
N GLU A 795 -15.81 -46.61 6.51
CA GLU A 795 -16.82 -45.63 6.14
C GLU A 795 -17.58 -45.19 7.41
N THR A 796 -17.39 -43.96 7.85
CA THR A 796 -18.19 -43.35 8.90
C THR A 796 -19.56 -43.05 8.34
N ALA A 797 -20.63 -43.70 8.81
CA ALA A 797 -22.00 -43.37 8.46
C ALA A 797 -22.27 -41.88 8.77
N MET A 798 -22.44 -41.05 7.76
CA MET A 798 -22.78 -39.65 7.91
C MET A 798 -24.01 -39.50 8.78
N THR A 799 -23.88 -39.00 10.00
CA THR A 799 -24.99 -38.34 10.70
C THR A 799 -25.28 -37.04 9.94
N PRO A 800 -26.49 -36.82 9.43
CA PRO A 800 -26.81 -35.58 8.75
C PRO A 800 -26.71 -34.41 9.73
N HIS A 801 -25.90 -33.41 9.40
CA HIS A 801 -25.91 -32.13 10.10
C HIS A 801 -27.31 -31.53 9.98
N PRO A 802 -27.95 -31.06 11.06
CA PRO A 802 -29.17 -30.30 10.99
C PRO A 802 -28.90 -28.97 10.25
N ALA A 803 -29.81 -28.68 9.30
CA ALA A 803 -29.84 -27.51 8.41
C ALA A 803 -29.90 -26.18 9.17
#